data_183e6dde469ce0f8d7f3ffa33ff459d1
#
_entry.id   183e6dde469ce0f8d7f3ffa33ff459d1
#
_cell.length_a   1.000
_cell.length_b   1.000
_cell.length_c   1.000
_cell.angle_alpha   90.00
_cell.angle_beta   90.00
_cell.angle_gamma   90.00
#
_symmetry.space_group_name_H-M   'P 1'
#
loop_
_entity.id
_entity.type
_entity.pdbx_description
1 polymer ?
#
loop_
_entity_poly.entity_id
_entity_poly.type
_entity_poly.pdbx_seq_one_letter_code
_entity_poly.pdbx_strand_id
1 'polypeptide(L)'
;MEYNREIIFKVISSCNGVYSYNIVAKNIAEDTKEDIKKIKAIIDDLYSLNILVDSKKQMEFAHILTNNPSLYYQHLNNNQVIQLQKNHPNYMLPSKNTLKPKDTKESYFMKLLRKRYSCRSFSDRAISTEKIFELCKSAYSSEVMPVASAGNLTPLSIFIIVLKENENMARGIYQYNNNTDNLCQIRTDITEEEVIFAFNDENIVFGAPCIFVITADINRHMQKYANRGYRFTLLEVGHVLQNITIESIEQELNSIEYGGFKDMAVAKLLGLSANLLPIACIAVGYSSNCEQQNNNENLKIELDDIEEQLIDKFGIIDEVVTVKNDEIEDSCLNVVVSHYKKAEPRALRDNDRYGTGISNTFFNAAIKSIMESYERYICGKFYYDEYKSLDELNCKFIDPQIYYPYSKEQIKRHNLSTIKENEKIMLIKGFDYNNNPVLIPVDLCFFPLNIDNIGRRALHYANSSGCAAHFDLEKAKLSAVEELIERDALMRTWILKKTPYKIEKSTLTLNIKKRIEKYEKKGFSISVLLLSNKYAYSVLTCATRVNSYPYFVSGASASFDSINEAIEKAFNEMEFSIIAHIERGKRNEINIINPQKVGSPVEHGDLYAYSNQQANISFLYQGKTINAQDIKIEKENKLTELNLSFMEYRPIIKNVHVVRAFSSELIPINFGYDSDFYNHKSIKEKVKEHTEFPHFFA
;
A
#
# COMPACT_ATOMS: atom_id res chain seq x y z
N MET A 1 -1.94 55.10 -2.05
CA MET A 1 -1.52 56.07 -0.98
C MET A 1 -0.41 55.38 -0.18
N GLU A 2 0.72 56.05 0.02
CA GLU A 2 1.75 55.54 0.94
C GLU A 2 1.33 55.89 2.35
N TYR A 3 0.91 54.90 3.13
CA TYR A 3 0.61 55.06 4.53
C TYR A 3 1.86 54.82 5.39
N ASN A 4 1.98 55.58 6.48
CA ASN A 4 3.06 55.37 7.44
C ASN A 4 2.91 53.98 8.08
N ARG A 5 3.98 53.14 8.03
CA ARG A 5 4.01 51.77 8.56
C ARG A 5 3.63 51.69 10.02
N GLU A 6 4.04 52.68 10.82
CA GLU A 6 3.74 52.73 12.26
C GLU A 6 2.24 52.86 12.52
N ILE A 7 1.54 53.70 11.72
CA ILE A 7 0.10 53.86 11.82
C ILE A 7 -0.65 52.60 11.41
N ILE A 8 -0.22 51.95 10.31
CA ILE A 8 -0.79 50.66 9.86
C ILE A 8 -0.69 49.62 11.00
N PHE A 9 0.50 49.54 11.63
CA PHE A 9 0.72 48.60 12.73
C PHE A 9 -0.18 48.89 13.94
N LYS A 10 -0.36 50.16 14.29
CA LYS A 10 -1.28 50.60 15.35
C LYS A 10 -2.73 50.27 15.00
N VAL A 11 -3.15 50.45 13.76
CA VAL A 11 -4.50 50.08 13.30
C VAL A 11 -4.71 48.57 13.46
N ILE A 12 -3.81 47.77 12.95
CA ILE A 12 -3.93 46.29 13.01
C ILE A 12 -3.95 45.82 14.48
N SER A 13 -3.06 46.32 15.32
CA SER A 13 -2.98 45.92 16.73
C SER A 13 -4.18 46.40 17.58
N SER A 14 -4.82 47.49 17.21
CA SER A 14 -5.98 48.04 17.90
C SER A 14 -7.32 47.43 17.46
N CYS A 15 -7.37 46.83 16.27
CA CYS A 15 -8.54 46.10 15.74
C CYS A 15 -8.66 44.70 16.32
N ASN A 16 -8.83 44.57 17.63
CA ASN A 16 -8.87 43.32 18.38
C ASN A 16 -10.30 42.77 18.61
N GLY A 17 -11.29 43.34 17.97
CA GLY A 17 -12.70 42.92 18.08
C GLY A 17 -13.41 43.41 19.35
N VAL A 18 -12.71 44.15 20.25
CA VAL A 18 -13.28 44.67 21.50
C VAL A 18 -13.96 46.02 21.28
N TYR A 19 -13.37 46.87 20.45
CA TYR A 19 -13.84 48.22 20.21
C TYR A 19 -14.48 48.37 18.83
N SER A 20 -15.51 49.22 18.73
CA SER A 20 -16.13 49.53 17.46
C SER A 20 -15.19 50.35 16.54
N TYR A 21 -15.42 50.28 15.23
CA TYR A 21 -14.71 51.02 14.17
C TYR A 21 -14.45 52.50 14.55
N ASN A 22 -15.50 53.21 15.03
CA ASN A 22 -15.38 54.62 15.41
C ASN A 22 -14.52 54.87 16.65
N ILE A 23 -14.56 53.96 17.62
CA ILE A 23 -13.73 54.06 18.83
C ILE A 23 -12.27 53.78 18.48
N VAL A 24 -11.99 52.75 17.70
CA VAL A 24 -10.63 52.44 17.23
C VAL A 24 -10.05 53.62 16.44
N ALA A 25 -10.80 54.14 15.47
CA ALA A 25 -10.36 55.29 14.67
C ALA A 25 -10.08 56.53 15.52
N LYS A 26 -10.93 56.82 16.53
CA LYS A 26 -10.77 57.96 17.46
C LYS A 26 -9.52 57.79 18.32
N ASN A 27 -9.35 56.63 18.96
CA ASN A 27 -8.23 56.36 19.86
C ASN A 27 -6.88 56.45 19.13
N ILE A 28 -6.79 55.91 17.89
CA ILE A 28 -5.58 55.99 17.11
C ILE A 28 -5.30 57.42 16.63
N ALA A 29 -6.33 58.15 16.21
CA ALA A 29 -6.19 59.56 15.83
C ALA A 29 -5.66 60.42 16.97
N GLU A 30 -6.17 60.24 18.19
CA GLU A 30 -5.70 60.94 19.40
C GLU A 30 -4.24 60.56 19.74
N ASP A 31 -3.89 59.28 19.67
CA ASP A 31 -2.55 58.77 20.01
C ASP A 31 -1.48 59.16 18.96
N THR A 32 -1.84 59.19 17.71
CA THR A 32 -0.92 59.52 16.61
C THR A 32 -0.93 60.98 16.19
N LYS A 33 -1.88 61.77 16.71
CA LYS A 33 -2.16 63.19 16.29
C LYS A 33 -2.48 63.34 14.79
N GLU A 34 -2.98 62.24 14.16
CA GLU A 34 -3.41 62.23 12.76
C GLU A 34 -4.90 62.55 12.65
N ASP A 35 -5.31 62.97 11.43
CA ASP A 35 -6.72 63.21 11.13
C ASP A 35 -7.51 61.88 11.20
N ILE A 36 -8.59 61.88 11.97
CA ILE A 36 -9.48 60.72 12.12
C ILE A 36 -10.02 60.21 10.75
N LYS A 37 -10.20 61.09 9.77
CA LYS A 37 -10.61 60.70 8.39
C LYS A 37 -9.53 59.87 7.71
N LYS A 38 -8.27 60.20 7.93
CA LYS A 38 -7.13 59.44 7.41
C LYS A 38 -7.03 58.09 8.05
N ILE A 39 -7.22 58.01 9.37
CA ILE A 39 -7.23 56.71 10.06
C ILE A 39 -8.39 55.84 9.60
N LYS A 40 -9.58 56.40 9.42
CA LYS A 40 -10.73 55.67 8.86
C LYS A 40 -10.46 55.14 7.47
N ALA A 41 -9.86 55.95 6.59
CA ALA A 41 -9.48 55.51 5.26
C ALA A 41 -8.47 54.32 5.28
N ILE A 42 -7.51 54.34 6.24
CA ILE A 42 -6.57 53.22 6.42
C ILE A 42 -7.32 51.96 6.87
N ILE A 43 -8.26 52.07 7.82
CA ILE A 43 -9.08 50.93 8.26
C ILE A 43 -9.91 50.36 7.10
N ASP A 44 -10.52 51.26 6.30
CA ASP A 44 -11.37 50.86 5.18
C ASP A 44 -10.53 50.18 4.07
N ASP A 45 -9.32 50.69 3.79
CA ASP A 45 -8.40 50.05 2.83
C ASP A 45 -7.92 48.69 3.32
N LEU A 46 -7.54 48.56 4.59
CA LEU A 46 -7.16 47.30 5.19
C LEU A 46 -8.33 46.27 5.19
N TYR A 47 -9.54 46.77 5.40
CA TYR A 47 -10.75 45.96 5.31
C TYR A 47 -11.02 45.50 3.88
N SER A 48 -10.88 46.39 2.90
CA SER A 48 -11.05 46.05 1.46
C SER A 48 -10.02 45.05 0.96
N LEU A 49 -8.83 45.03 1.57
CA LEU A 49 -7.75 44.06 1.30
C LEU A 49 -7.87 42.77 2.10
N ASN A 50 -8.93 42.57 2.85
CA ASN A 50 -9.15 41.46 3.79
C ASN A 50 -8.04 41.26 4.84
N ILE A 51 -7.28 42.30 5.15
CA ILE A 51 -6.31 42.34 6.26
C ILE A 51 -7.06 42.54 7.62
N LEU A 52 -8.12 43.32 7.58
CA LEU A 52 -9.08 43.45 8.69
C LEU A 52 -10.40 42.81 8.25
N VAL A 53 -11.06 42.14 9.18
CA VAL A 53 -12.37 41.50 8.96
C VAL A 53 -13.37 41.94 10.00
N ASP A 54 -14.66 41.98 9.67
CA ASP A 54 -15.73 42.20 10.63
C ASP A 54 -15.69 41.11 11.71
N SER A 55 -15.75 41.50 12.95
CA SER A 55 -15.75 40.57 14.10
C SER A 55 -16.88 39.54 14.03
N LYS A 56 -18.01 39.88 13.37
CA LYS A 56 -19.10 38.94 13.12
C LYS A 56 -18.76 37.89 12.09
N LYS A 57 -17.85 38.20 11.15
CA LYS A 57 -17.38 37.29 10.09
C LYS A 57 -16.03 36.65 10.38
N GLN A 58 -15.43 36.93 11.53
CA GLN A 58 -14.07 36.48 11.85
C GLN A 58 -13.92 34.96 11.77
N MET A 59 -14.90 34.20 12.25
CA MET A 59 -14.81 32.74 12.24
C MET A 59 -15.11 32.15 10.87
N GLU A 60 -15.98 32.80 10.10
CA GLU A 60 -16.19 32.44 8.68
C GLU A 60 -14.91 32.66 7.86
N PHE A 61 -14.23 33.77 8.07
CA PHE A 61 -12.94 34.06 7.45
C PHE A 61 -11.85 33.11 7.92
N ALA A 62 -11.79 32.79 9.20
CA ALA A 62 -10.87 31.80 9.74
C ALA A 62 -11.12 30.40 9.13
N HIS A 63 -12.38 30.03 8.92
CA HIS A 63 -12.72 28.78 8.24
C HIS A 63 -12.23 28.80 6.79
N ILE A 64 -12.46 29.89 6.04
CA ILE A 64 -11.98 30.04 4.65
C ILE A 64 -10.45 29.89 4.57
N LEU A 65 -9.68 30.38 5.55
CA LEU A 65 -8.22 30.22 5.58
C LEU A 65 -7.76 28.77 5.74
N THR A 66 -8.62 27.89 6.22
CA THR A 66 -8.31 26.45 6.35
C THR A 66 -8.77 25.62 5.14
N ASN A 67 -9.41 26.25 4.15
CA ASN A 67 -9.88 25.58 2.96
C ASN A 67 -8.72 24.99 2.13
N ASN A 68 -8.96 23.89 1.49
CA ASN A 68 -7.98 23.24 0.62
C ASN A 68 -8.09 23.79 -0.84
N PRO A 69 -6.97 24.20 -1.50
CA PRO A 69 -5.59 24.18 -1.00
C PRO A 69 -5.30 25.34 -0.04
N SER A 70 -4.73 25.00 1.11
CA SER A 70 -4.30 26.00 2.07
C SER A 70 -2.93 26.56 1.70
N LEU A 71 -2.80 27.91 1.74
CA LEU A 71 -1.52 28.59 1.55
C LEU A 71 -0.51 28.33 2.67
N TYR A 72 -1.00 27.86 3.83
CA TYR A 72 -0.21 27.60 5.02
C TYR A 72 0.05 26.10 5.25
N TYR A 73 -0.31 25.25 4.29
CA TYR A 73 -0.11 23.83 4.40
C TYR A 73 1.36 23.47 4.20
N GLN A 74 1.96 22.90 5.23
CA GLN A 74 3.32 22.40 5.16
C GLN A 74 3.31 20.91 4.85
N HIS A 75 3.81 20.53 3.67
CA HIS A 75 3.97 19.13 3.30
C HIS A 75 5.12 18.53 4.09
N LEU A 76 4.77 17.73 5.11
CA LEU A 76 5.74 16.92 5.84
C LEU A 76 5.77 15.52 5.22
N ASN A 77 6.96 15.01 4.96
CA ASN A 77 7.10 13.60 4.60
C ASN A 77 6.90 12.70 5.83
N ASN A 78 6.68 11.40 5.60
CA ASN A 78 6.39 10.46 6.67
C ASN A 78 7.47 10.41 7.76
N ASN A 79 8.76 10.52 7.39
CA ASN A 79 9.85 10.58 8.35
C ASN A 79 9.78 11.83 9.23
N GLN A 80 9.43 12.97 8.64
CA GLN A 80 9.23 14.21 9.40
C GLN A 80 8.03 14.08 10.35
N VAL A 81 6.94 13.42 9.92
CA VAL A 81 5.78 13.14 10.78
C VAL A 81 6.17 12.23 11.94
N ILE A 82 6.90 11.13 11.67
CA ILE A 82 7.40 10.22 12.71
C ILE A 82 8.35 10.95 13.68
N GLN A 83 9.29 11.74 13.15
CA GLN A 83 10.17 12.56 14.00
C GLN A 83 9.38 13.56 14.82
N LEU A 84 8.35 14.19 14.24
CA LEU A 84 7.48 15.11 14.96
C LEU A 84 6.78 14.40 16.11
N GLN A 85 6.27 13.19 15.90
CA GLN A 85 5.66 12.37 16.96
C GLN A 85 6.67 11.96 18.04
N LYS A 86 7.89 11.54 17.68
CA LYS A 86 8.95 11.19 18.63
C LYS A 86 9.45 12.40 19.43
N ASN A 87 9.54 13.57 18.80
CA ASN A 87 10.03 14.79 19.43
C ASN A 87 8.96 15.53 20.29
N HIS A 88 7.68 15.16 20.12
CA HIS A 88 6.56 15.72 20.88
C HIS A 88 5.78 14.60 21.58
N PRO A 89 6.39 13.92 22.57
CA PRO A 89 5.68 12.91 23.35
C PRO A 89 4.49 13.55 24.09
N ASN A 90 3.52 12.73 24.46
CA ASN A 90 2.39 13.19 25.25
C ASN A 90 2.87 13.93 26.50
N TYR A 91 2.38 15.15 26.68
CA TYR A 91 2.76 15.97 27.81
C TYR A 91 2.24 15.36 29.12
N MET A 92 3.17 14.94 29.98
CA MET A 92 2.85 14.40 31.29
C MET A 92 3.36 15.35 32.37
N LEU A 93 2.47 15.73 33.28
CA LEU A 93 2.90 16.47 34.48
C LEU A 93 3.68 15.55 35.42
N PRO A 94 4.72 16.05 36.11
CA PRO A 94 5.41 15.29 37.13
C PRO A 94 4.43 14.75 38.17
N SER A 95 4.45 13.43 38.40
CA SER A 95 3.56 12.75 39.35
C SER A 95 4.37 12.11 40.46
N LYS A 96 3.92 12.31 41.71
CA LYS A 96 4.50 11.63 42.90
C LYS A 96 3.99 10.18 43.06
N ASN A 97 2.81 9.87 42.52
CA ASN A 97 2.17 8.55 42.64
C ASN A 97 1.55 8.15 41.33
N THR A 98 1.80 6.91 40.89
CA THR A 98 1.19 6.29 39.72
C THR A 98 0.23 5.21 40.17
N LEU A 99 -1.02 5.29 39.75
CA LEU A 99 -2.03 4.27 40.00
C LEU A 99 -2.13 3.37 38.75
N LYS A 100 -2.03 2.07 38.93
CA LYS A 100 -2.34 1.11 37.86
C LYS A 100 -3.79 0.64 38.00
N PRO A 101 -4.58 0.57 36.93
CA PRO A 101 -5.91 0.01 36.98
C PRO A 101 -5.82 -1.48 37.36
N LYS A 102 -6.85 -2.00 38.06
CA LYS A 102 -7.01 -3.46 38.21
C LYS A 102 -7.51 -4.03 36.88
N ASP A 103 -7.16 -5.28 36.60
CA ASP A 103 -7.70 -6.00 35.46
C ASP A 103 -9.22 -6.05 35.55
N THR A 104 -9.90 -5.42 34.60
CA THR A 104 -11.35 -5.40 34.47
C THR A 104 -11.77 -6.13 33.22
N LYS A 105 -12.92 -6.79 33.27
CA LYS A 105 -13.48 -7.43 32.07
C LYS A 105 -13.79 -6.34 31.02
N GLU A 106 -13.29 -6.52 29.81
CA GLU A 106 -13.49 -5.58 28.73
C GLU A 106 -14.98 -5.44 28.38
N SER A 107 -15.44 -4.20 28.25
CA SER A 107 -16.82 -3.90 27.84
C SER A 107 -17.07 -4.16 26.37
N TYR A 108 -18.33 -4.39 25.99
CA TYR A 108 -18.72 -4.52 24.57
C TYR A 108 -18.31 -3.29 23.76
N PHE A 109 -18.48 -2.08 24.29
CA PHE A 109 -18.08 -0.84 23.65
C PHE A 109 -16.58 -0.77 23.39
N MET A 110 -15.74 -1.19 24.34
CA MET A 110 -14.29 -1.25 24.11
C MET A 110 -13.90 -2.25 23.01
N LYS A 111 -14.62 -3.36 22.91
CA LYS A 111 -14.43 -4.33 21.82
C LYS A 111 -14.78 -3.74 20.45
N LEU A 112 -15.83 -2.92 20.36
CA LEU A 112 -16.16 -2.18 19.13
C LEU A 112 -15.06 -1.18 18.78
N LEU A 113 -14.63 -0.36 19.74
CA LEU A 113 -13.59 0.62 19.51
C LEU A 113 -12.28 0.01 19.00
N ARG A 114 -11.91 -1.20 19.49
CA ARG A 114 -10.73 -1.93 18.99
C ARG A 114 -10.84 -2.36 17.52
N LYS A 115 -12.04 -2.53 17.00
CA LYS A 115 -12.25 -2.85 15.58
C LYS A 115 -12.11 -1.64 14.66
N ARG A 116 -12.02 -0.41 15.22
CA ARG A 116 -11.90 0.81 14.45
C ARG A 116 -10.54 0.91 13.75
N TYR A 117 -10.54 1.02 12.44
CA TYR A 117 -9.38 1.44 11.65
C TYR A 117 -9.83 2.32 10.48
N SER A 118 -8.93 3.13 9.92
CA SER A 118 -9.21 3.98 8.76
C SER A 118 -9.09 3.16 7.49
N CYS A 119 -10.24 2.77 6.90
CA CYS A 119 -10.30 1.98 5.67
C CYS A 119 -10.00 2.85 4.45
N ARG A 120 -8.97 2.50 3.69
CA ARG A 120 -8.54 3.23 2.48
C ARG A 120 -8.76 2.45 1.18
N SER A 121 -9.50 1.33 1.25
CA SER A 121 -9.85 0.51 0.09
C SER A 121 -11.19 -0.17 0.36
N PHE A 122 -12.18 0.16 -0.45
CA PHE A 122 -13.54 -0.36 -0.34
C PHE A 122 -13.85 -1.33 -1.47
N SER A 123 -14.73 -2.28 -1.20
CA SER A 123 -15.25 -3.19 -2.22
C SER A 123 -16.35 -2.50 -3.05
N ASP A 124 -16.63 -3.03 -4.23
CA ASP A 124 -17.71 -2.53 -5.12
C ASP A 124 -19.12 -2.79 -4.59
N ARG A 125 -19.25 -3.33 -3.39
CA ARG A 125 -20.55 -3.68 -2.80
C ARG A 125 -21.29 -2.42 -2.31
N ALA A 126 -22.53 -2.20 -2.79
CA ALA A 126 -23.40 -1.14 -2.31
C ALA A 126 -23.80 -1.37 -0.84
N ILE A 127 -24.02 -0.29 -0.10
CA ILE A 127 -24.62 -0.32 1.25
C ILE A 127 -26.13 -0.31 1.11
N SER A 128 -26.86 -1.13 1.88
CA SER A 128 -28.33 -1.10 1.85
C SER A 128 -28.89 0.21 2.40
N THR A 129 -30.08 0.57 1.95
CA THR A 129 -30.76 1.79 2.37
C THR A 129 -30.99 1.84 3.88
N GLU A 130 -31.33 0.70 4.48
CA GLU A 130 -31.56 0.56 5.92
C GLU A 130 -30.29 0.88 6.71
N LYS A 131 -29.13 0.38 6.28
CA LYS A 131 -27.84 0.68 6.92
C LYS A 131 -27.49 2.16 6.81
N ILE A 132 -27.75 2.80 5.67
CA ILE A 132 -27.54 4.25 5.50
C ILE A 132 -28.44 5.04 6.45
N PHE A 133 -29.70 4.62 6.62
CA PHE A 133 -30.60 5.25 7.59
C PHE A 133 -30.10 5.12 9.02
N GLU A 134 -29.68 3.94 9.45
CA GLU A 134 -29.17 3.74 10.81
C GLU A 134 -27.90 4.56 11.06
N LEU A 135 -27.00 4.68 10.06
CA LEU A 135 -25.84 5.56 10.14
C LEU A 135 -26.24 7.04 10.33
N CYS A 136 -27.26 7.52 9.63
CA CYS A 136 -27.76 8.87 9.78
C CYS A 136 -28.45 9.08 11.15
N LYS A 137 -29.26 8.10 11.56
CA LYS A 137 -30.02 8.15 12.82
C LYS A 137 -29.10 8.15 14.05
N SER A 138 -28.10 7.26 14.05
CA SER A 138 -27.09 7.21 15.10
C SER A 138 -26.19 8.46 15.12
N ALA A 139 -26.05 9.12 13.97
CA ALA A 139 -25.23 10.33 13.84
C ALA A 139 -25.93 11.59 14.39
N TYR A 140 -27.18 11.88 13.94
CA TYR A 140 -27.76 13.21 14.21
C TYR A 140 -29.29 13.25 14.19
N SER A 141 -30.02 12.21 14.62
CA SER A 141 -31.48 12.21 14.73
C SER A 141 -31.97 13.12 15.85
N SER A 142 -33.06 13.88 15.60
CA SER A 142 -33.74 14.69 16.62
C SER A 142 -34.54 13.83 17.61
N GLU A 143 -34.99 12.64 17.21
CA GLU A 143 -35.69 11.68 18.07
C GLU A 143 -34.75 11.08 19.11
N VAL A 144 -33.58 10.61 18.65
CA VAL A 144 -32.60 9.94 19.50
C VAL A 144 -31.71 10.91 20.26
N MET A 145 -31.44 12.08 19.69
CA MET A 145 -30.49 13.10 20.20
C MET A 145 -29.13 12.48 20.59
N PRO A 146 -28.46 11.80 19.67
CA PRO A 146 -27.24 11.05 19.98
C PRO A 146 -26.03 11.92 20.27
N VAL A 147 -26.09 13.22 19.96
CA VAL A 147 -25.01 14.20 20.09
C VAL A 147 -25.49 15.41 20.92
N ALA A 148 -24.69 15.84 21.85
CA ALA A 148 -24.93 17.07 22.59
C ALA A 148 -24.67 18.30 21.70
N SER A 149 -25.67 19.14 21.50
CA SER A 149 -25.53 20.41 20.79
C SER A 149 -25.52 21.58 21.76
N ALA A 150 -24.56 22.51 21.63
CA ALA A 150 -24.46 23.67 22.49
C ALA A 150 -25.70 24.55 22.39
N GLY A 151 -26.39 24.68 23.52
CA GLY A 151 -27.66 25.42 23.60
C GLY A 151 -28.81 24.81 22.84
N ASN A 152 -28.70 23.56 22.47
CA ASN A 152 -29.67 22.81 21.64
C ASN A 152 -29.97 23.51 20.29
N LEU A 153 -28.94 24.09 19.67
CA LEU A 153 -29.07 24.88 18.44
C LEU A 153 -28.95 24.05 17.15
N THR A 154 -28.44 22.82 17.23
CA THR A 154 -28.35 21.84 16.14
C THR A 154 -27.96 22.44 14.78
N PRO A 155 -26.72 22.95 14.63
CA PRO A 155 -26.29 23.69 13.44
C PRO A 155 -25.96 22.80 12.25
N LEU A 156 -25.89 21.46 12.41
CA LEU A 156 -25.37 20.56 11.41
C LEU A 156 -26.44 20.04 10.44
N SER A 157 -26.00 19.73 9.23
CA SER A 157 -26.77 19.00 8.24
C SER A 157 -25.89 17.90 7.64
N ILE A 158 -26.47 16.73 7.38
CA ILE A 158 -25.77 15.58 6.80
C ILE A 158 -26.25 15.39 5.36
N PHE A 159 -25.30 15.38 4.43
CA PHE A 159 -25.50 15.01 3.05
C PHE A 159 -24.81 13.68 2.77
N ILE A 160 -25.43 12.87 1.92
CA ILE A 160 -24.91 11.56 1.51
C ILE A 160 -24.72 11.57 0.00
N ILE A 161 -23.50 11.35 -0.46
CA ILE A 161 -23.20 11.13 -1.87
C ILE A 161 -23.18 9.62 -2.06
N VAL A 162 -24.19 9.09 -2.75
CA VAL A 162 -24.31 7.67 -3.11
C VAL A 162 -23.60 7.46 -4.44
N LEU A 163 -22.49 6.73 -4.42
CA LEU A 163 -21.69 6.43 -5.61
C LEU A 163 -22.02 5.06 -6.21
N LYS A 164 -22.49 4.12 -5.38
CA LYS A 164 -22.95 2.79 -5.77
C LYS A 164 -24.42 2.65 -5.41
N GLU A 165 -25.25 2.53 -6.44
CA GLU A 165 -26.70 2.36 -6.27
C GLU A 165 -27.06 1.00 -5.64
N ASN A 166 -28.16 0.98 -4.91
CA ASN A 166 -28.81 -0.22 -4.40
C ASN A 166 -30.26 -0.28 -4.88
N GLU A 167 -31.02 -1.31 -4.46
CA GLU A 167 -32.40 -1.53 -4.91
C GLU A 167 -33.32 -0.33 -4.69
N ASN A 168 -33.09 0.49 -3.64
CA ASN A 168 -33.99 1.57 -3.20
C ASN A 168 -33.35 2.97 -3.32
N MET A 169 -32.05 3.07 -3.58
CA MET A 169 -31.35 4.35 -3.70
C MET A 169 -30.51 4.38 -4.98
N ALA A 170 -30.87 5.27 -5.89
CA ALA A 170 -30.09 5.56 -7.09
C ALA A 170 -28.81 6.33 -6.74
N ARG A 171 -27.81 6.31 -7.64
CA ARG A 171 -26.65 7.19 -7.57
C ARG A 171 -27.10 8.65 -7.52
N GLY A 172 -26.52 9.44 -6.61
CA GLY A 172 -26.89 10.84 -6.46
C GLY A 172 -26.54 11.40 -5.09
N ILE A 173 -27.09 12.58 -4.80
CA ILE A 173 -26.91 13.28 -3.53
C ILE A 173 -28.23 13.29 -2.78
N TYR A 174 -28.15 12.93 -1.51
CA TYR A 174 -29.27 12.90 -0.59
C TYR A 174 -28.97 13.79 0.62
N GLN A 175 -30.01 14.42 1.17
CA GLN A 175 -29.93 15.13 2.44
C GLN A 175 -30.75 14.39 3.49
N TYR A 176 -30.16 14.15 4.64
CA TYR A 176 -30.87 13.60 5.78
C TYR A 176 -31.67 14.68 6.50
N ASN A 177 -32.97 14.48 6.64
CA ASN A 177 -33.84 15.30 7.45
C ASN A 177 -33.91 14.73 8.86
N ASN A 178 -33.17 15.33 9.79
CA ASN A 178 -33.04 14.86 11.17
C ASN A 178 -34.32 15.04 12.02
N ASN A 179 -35.32 15.82 11.58
CA ASN A 179 -36.56 15.99 12.29
C ASN A 179 -37.61 14.92 11.95
N THR A 180 -37.54 14.36 10.76
CA THR A 180 -38.52 13.38 10.26
C THR A 180 -37.86 12.03 9.96
N ASP A 181 -36.56 11.91 10.24
CA ASP A 181 -35.75 10.72 10.00
C ASP A 181 -35.95 10.14 8.59
N ASN A 182 -35.88 11.00 7.56
CA ASN A 182 -35.98 10.55 6.17
C ASN A 182 -34.84 11.12 5.31
N LEU A 183 -34.61 10.53 4.13
CA LEU A 183 -33.64 10.95 3.15
C LEU A 183 -34.37 11.62 1.96
N CYS A 184 -33.97 12.85 1.66
CA CYS A 184 -34.46 13.62 0.53
C CYS A 184 -33.41 13.60 -0.58
N GLN A 185 -33.75 13.09 -1.76
CA GLN A 185 -32.90 13.15 -2.93
C GLN A 185 -32.79 14.59 -3.44
N ILE A 186 -31.58 15.12 -3.52
CA ILE A 186 -31.32 16.52 -3.90
C ILE A 186 -30.87 16.59 -5.36
N ARG A 187 -30.04 15.62 -5.80
CA ARG A 187 -29.45 15.63 -7.13
C ARG A 187 -29.19 14.20 -7.64
N THR A 188 -29.46 13.95 -8.93
CA THR A 188 -29.27 12.64 -9.58
C THR A 188 -28.19 12.63 -10.66
N ASP A 189 -27.85 13.78 -11.19
CA ASP A 189 -26.97 13.97 -12.36
C ASP A 189 -25.50 14.21 -11.98
N ILE A 190 -25.02 13.58 -10.92
CA ILE A 190 -23.61 13.73 -10.49
C ILE A 190 -22.66 12.95 -11.41
N THR A 191 -21.62 13.62 -11.90
CA THR A 191 -20.57 12.99 -12.66
C THR A 191 -19.41 12.54 -11.77
N GLU A 192 -18.63 11.60 -12.26
CA GLU A 192 -17.44 11.09 -11.55
C GLU A 192 -16.39 12.18 -11.41
N GLU A 193 -16.19 12.98 -12.46
CA GLU A 193 -15.25 14.09 -12.50
C GLU A 193 -15.57 15.17 -11.46
N GLU A 194 -16.86 15.51 -11.27
CA GLU A 194 -17.27 16.48 -10.25
C GLU A 194 -16.88 16.01 -8.84
N VAL A 195 -17.08 14.71 -8.55
CA VAL A 195 -16.78 14.14 -7.25
C VAL A 195 -15.25 14.04 -7.04
N ILE A 196 -14.50 13.57 -8.04
CA ILE A 196 -13.03 13.55 -7.99
C ILE A 196 -12.48 14.95 -7.76
N PHE A 197 -12.96 15.92 -8.51
CA PHE A 197 -12.52 17.30 -8.39
C PHE A 197 -12.78 17.87 -7.00
N ALA A 198 -13.93 17.52 -6.38
CA ALA A 198 -14.30 18.00 -5.07
C ALA A 198 -13.44 17.40 -3.95
N PHE A 199 -13.08 16.11 -4.04
CA PHE A 199 -12.44 15.38 -2.94
C PHE A 199 -10.93 15.19 -3.09
N ASN A 200 -10.29 15.56 -4.20
CA ASN A 200 -8.83 15.43 -4.42
C ASN A 200 -8.24 14.03 -4.27
N ASP A 201 -9.04 13.02 -4.01
CA ASP A 201 -8.58 11.66 -3.77
C ASP A 201 -9.45 10.65 -4.51
N GLU A 202 -8.89 10.13 -5.58
CA GLU A 202 -9.55 9.16 -6.43
C GLU A 202 -9.78 7.82 -5.73
N ASN A 203 -8.88 7.40 -4.84
CA ASN A 203 -8.95 6.10 -4.18
C ASN A 203 -10.09 6.04 -3.16
N ILE A 204 -10.28 7.11 -2.38
CA ILE A 204 -11.38 7.20 -1.39
C ILE A 204 -12.72 7.28 -2.11
N VAL A 205 -12.77 8.09 -3.17
CA VAL A 205 -14.00 8.35 -3.91
C VAL A 205 -14.44 7.13 -4.71
N PHE A 206 -13.54 6.48 -5.43
CA PHE A 206 -13.90 5.36 -6.31
C PHE A 206 -14.07 4.02 -5.59
N GLY A 207 -13.46 3.85 -4.43
CA GLY A 207 -13.66 2.65 -3.63
C GLY A 207 -14.91 2.71 -2.76
N ALA A 208 -15.26 3.90 -2.25
CA ALA A 208 -16.36 4.03 -1.30
C ALA A 208 -17.74 4.01 -1.99
N PRO A 209 -18.68 3.17 -1.57
CA PRO A 209 -20.06 3.20 -2.05
C PRO A 209 -20.82 4.46 -1.62
N CYS A 210 -20.48 5.06 -0.46
CA CYS A 210 -21.11 6.26 0.06
C CYS A 210 -20.09 7.19 0.74
N ILE A 211 -20.31 8.52 0.58
CA ILE A 211 -19.59 9.56 1.32
C ILE A 211 -20.60 10.42 2.06
N PHE A 212 -20.48 10.48 3.38
CA PHE A 212 -21.26 11.39 4.22
C PHE A 212 -20.50 12.71 4.36
N VAL A 213 -21.15 13.81 4.05
CA VAL A 213 -20.60 15.16 4.20
C VAL A 213 -21.33 15.89 5.30
N ILE A 214 -20.61 16.30 6.33
CA ILE A 214 -21.13 17.05 7.44
C ILE A 214 -20.95 18.54 7.16
N THR A 215 -22.05 19.24 7.05
CA THR A 215 -22.08 20.69 6.84
C THR A 215 -22.62 21.41 8.07
N ALA A 216 -22.29 22.67 8.24
CA ALA A 216 -22.73 23.45 9.38
C ALA A 216 -23.14 24.88 9.00
N ASP A 217 -24.24 25.36 9.57
CA ASP A 217 -24.50 26.80 9.71
C ASP A 217 -23.85 27.31 11.00
N ILE A 218 -22.59 27.74 10.89
CA ILE A 218 -21.79 28.17 12.02
C ILE A 218 -22.42 29.39 12.74
N ASN A 219 -23.23 30.19 12.03
CA ASN A 219 -23.90 31.35 12.57
C ASN A 219 -24.91 31.00 13.66
N ARG A 220 -25.51 29.80 13.63
CA ARG A 220 -26.43 29.37 14.70
C ARG A 220 -25.78 29.39 16.09
N HIS A 221 -24.62 28.79 16.22
CA HIS A 221 -23.87 28.82 17.47
C HIS A 221 -23.25 30.18 17.76
N MET A 222 -22.77 30.89 16.75
CA MET A 222 -22.13 32.19 16.92
C MET A 222 -23.10 33.28 17.38
N GLN A 223 -24.38 33.24 17.00
CA GLN A 223 -25.39 34.17 17.51
C GLN A 223 -25.50 34.15 19.05
N LYS A 224 -25.35 32.96 19.66
CA LYS A 224 -25.44 32.80 21.11
C LYS A 224 -24.08 32.91 21.80
N TYR A 225 -23.03 32.38 21.21
CA TYR A 225 -21.73 32.17 21.86
C TYR A 225 -20.58 32.96 21.23
N ALA A 226 -20.88 33.90 20.31
CA ALA A 226 -19.91 34.66 19.55
C ALA A 226 -18.83 33.69 18.91
N ASN A 227 -17.58 34.09 18.84
CA ASN A 227 -16.51 33.30 18.25
C ASN A 227 -16.31 31.91 18.90
N ARG A 228 -16.72 31.72 20.15
CA ARG A 228 -16.68 30.43 20.81
C ARG A 228 -17.66 29.43 20.19
N GLY A 229 -18.71 29.93 19.55
CA GLY A 229 -19.68 29.10 18.81
C GLY A 229 -19.05 28.24 17.71
N TYR A 230 -18.04 28.76 17.02
CA TYR A 230 -17.30 27.98 16.01
C TYR A 230 -16.63 26.74 16.63
N ARG A 231 -15.98 26.88 17.80
CA ARG A 231 -15.41 25.74 18.53
C ARG A 231 -16.46 24.69 18.89
N PHE A 232 -17.64 25.13 19.33
CA PHE A 232 -18.74 24.22 19.68
C PHE A 232 -19.26 23.47 18.44
N THR A 233 -19.33 24.13 17.29
CA THR A 233 -19.69 23.50 16.01
C THR A 233 -18.68 22.39 15.64
N LEU A 234 -17.37 22.67 15.73
CA LEU A 234 -16.34 21.66 15.41
C LEU A 234 -16.38 20.46 16.38
N LEU A 235 -16.62 20.70 17.67
CA LEU A 235 -16.77 19.61 18.65
C LEU A 235 -18.00 18.73 18.31
N GLU A 236 -19.11 19.35 17.93
CA GLU A 236 -20.33 18.63 17.55
C GLU A 236 -20.12 17.80 16.27
N VAL A 237 -19.42 18.35 15.27
CA VAL A 237 -19.03 17.60 14.07
C VAL A 237 -18.19 16.36 14.42
N GLY A 238 -17.21 16.49 15.32
CA GLY A 238 -16.40 15.36 15.77
C GLY A 238 -17.24 14.26 16.44
N HIS A 239 -18.27 14.63 17.22
CA HIS A 239 -19.19 13.64 17.82
C HIS A 239 -20.00 12.91 16.72
N VAL A 240 -20.50 13.62 15.71
CA VAL A 240 -21.23 13.05 14.58
C VAL A 240 -20.37 12.06 13.80
N LEU A 241 -19.14 12.43 13.45
CA LEU A 241 -18.19 11.55 12.75
C LEU A 241 -17.89 10.30 13.57
N GLN A 242 -17.65 10.45 14.88
CA GLN A 242 -17.39 9.30 15.75
C GLN A 242 -18.60 8.35 15.85
N ASN A 243 -19.82 8.89 15.87
CA ASN A 243 -21.03 8.08 15.89
C ASN A 243 -21.20 7.29 14.57
N ILE A 244 -20.99 7.93 13.41
CA ILE A 244 -20.98 7.22 12.11
C ILE A 244 -19.89 6.13 12.11
N THR A 245 -18.71 6.40 12.64
CA THR A 245 -17.62 5.42 12.72
C THR A 245 -18.01 4.20 13.56
N ILE A 246 -18.58 4.42 14.76
CA ILE A 246 -18.99 3.33 15.66
C ILE A 246 -20.12 2.51 15.05
N GLU A 247 -21.13 3.18 14.51
CA GLU A 247 -22.27 2.54 13.86
C GLU A 247 -21.82 1.75 12.62
N SER A 248 -20.86 2.27 11.84
CA SER A 248 -20.26 1.54 10.73
C SER A 248 -19.67 0.20 11.17
N ILE A 249 -18.94 0.18 12.29
CA ILE A 249 -18.32 -1.03 12.84
C ILE A 249 -19.40 -2.04 13.30
N GLU A 250 -20.44 -1.55 13.96
CA GLU A 250 -21.56 -2.39 14.42
C GLU A 250 -22.27 -3.06 13.25
N GLN A 251 -22.38 -2.36 12.13
CA GLN A 251 -23.02 -2.85 10.90
C GLN A 251 -22.08 -3.64 9.97
N GLU A 252 -20.87 -4.00 10.45
CA GLU A 252 -19.84 -4.67 9.66
C GLU A 252 -19.40 -3.87 8.42
N LEU A 253 -19.46 -2.56 8.52
CA LEU A 253 -18.93 -1.61 7.56
C LEU A 253 -17.61 -1.04 8.07
N ASN A 254 -16.91 -0.37 7.19
CA ASN A 254 -15.67 0.34 7.49
C ASN A 254 -15.79 1.79 7.07
N SER A 255 -14.99 2.65 7.69
CA SER A 255 -15.03 4.07 7.40
C SER A 255 -13.65 4.73 7.43
N ILE A 256 -13.57 5.90 6.80
CA ILE A 256 -12.44 6.82 6.92
C ILE A 256 -12.94 8.26 6.94
N GLU A 257 -12.54 8.98 7.98
CA GLU A 257 -12.73 10.43 8.05
C GLU A 257 -11.74 11.14 7.12
N TYR A 258 -12.22 12.13 6.39
CA TYR A 258 -11.43 12.83 5.39
C TYR A 258 -11.70 14.33 5.43
N GLY A 259 -10.64 15.12 5.58
CA GLY A 259 -10.68 16.58 5.63
C GLY A 259 -9.97 17.27 4.46
N GLY A 260 -9.37 16.50 3.54
CA GLY A 260 -8.55 17.01 2.43
C GLY A 260 -9.33 17.39 1.17
N PHE A 261 -10.61 17.69 1.26
CA PHE A 261 -11.47 18.10 0.14
C PHE A 261 -11.36 19.59 -0.19
N LYS A 262 -11.84 19.97 -1.39
CA LYS A 262 -11.96 21.38 -1.80
C LYS A 262 -13.32 21.92 -1.37
N ASP A 263 -13.38 22.71 -0.33
CA ASP A 263 -14.61 23.20 0.31
C ASP A 263 -15.59 23.82 -0.67
N MET A 264 -15.12 24.73 -1.54
CA MET A 264 -15.97 25.40 -2.53
C MET A 264 -16.51 24.44 -3.59
N ALA A 265 -15.72 23.42 -3.97
CA ALA A 265 -16.15 22.42 -4.92
C ALA A 265 -17.20 21.47 -4.31
N VAL A 266 -17.00 21.06 -3.05
CA VAL A 266 -18.00 20.29 -2.29
C VAL A 266 -19.27 21.09 -2.08
N ALA A 267 -19.18 22.36 -1.71
CA ALA A 267 -20.34 23.24 -1.56
C ALA A 267 -21.14 23.35 -2.89
N LYS A 268 -20.44 23.50 -4.01
CA LYS A 268 -21.07 23.54 -5.35
C LYS A 268 -21.68 22.19 -5.72
N LEU A 269 -20.98 21.09 -5.47
CA LEU A 269 -21.47 19.73 -5.74
C LEU A 269 -22.77 19.44 -5.01
N LEU A 270 -22.86 19.83 -3.73
CA LEU A 270 -24.02 19.65 -2.87
C LEU A 270 -25.10 20.71 -3.09
N GLY A 271 -24.85 21.78 -3.84
CA GLY A 271 -25.79 22.89 -4.04
C GLY A 271 -26.07 23.70 -2.79
N LEU A 272 -25.06 23.86 -1.92
CA LEU A 272 -25.23 24.52 -0.62
C LEU A 272 -25.51 26.03 -0.77
N SER A 273 -26.36 26.55 0.14
CA SER A 273 -26.50 27.99 0.34
C SER A 273 -25.25 28.58 1.01
N ALA A 274 -25.02 29.88 0.85
CA ALA A 274 -23.84 30.55 1.39
C ALA A 274 -23.65 30.43 2.91
N ASN A 275 -24.70 30.08 3.66
CA ASN A 275 -24.62 29.94 5.13
C ASN A 275 -24.21 28.54 5.59
N LEU A 276 -24.23 27.54 4.70
CA LEU A 276 -23.86 26.16 5.01
C LEU A 276 -22.45 25.87 4.50
N LEU A 277 -21.55 25.59 5.41
CA LEU A 277 -20.15 25.29 5.10
C LEU A 277 -19.88 23.80 5.24
N PRO A 278 -19.21 23.15 4.28
CA PRO A 278 -18.68 21.81 4.46
C PRO A 278 -17.60 21.83 5.56
N ILE A 279 -17.70 20.97 6.55
CA ILE A 279 -16.74 20.94 7.67
C ILE A 279 -15.87 19.69 7.63
N ALA A 280 -16.48 18.54 7.38
CA ALA A 280 -15.79 17.25 7.32
C ALA A 280 -16.57 16.26 6.49
N CYS A 281 -15.91 15.21 6.03
CA CYS A 281 -16.61 14.08 5.42
C CYS A 281 -16.07 12.75 5.96
N ILE A 282 -16.86 11.70 5.76
CA ILE A 282 -16.52 10.33 6.08
C ILE A 282 -17.00 9.41 4.96
N ALA A 283 -16.07 8.66 4.39
CA ALA A 283 -16.36 7.62 3.40
C ALA A 283 -16.69 6.32 4.14
N VAL A 284 -17.74 5.62 3.72
CA VAL A 284 -18.24 4.40 4.35
C VAL A 284 -18.49 3.33 3.30
N GLY A 285 -18.13 2.08 3.61
CA GLY A 285 -18.33 0.93 2.72
C GLY A 285 -17.87 -0.38 3.34
N TYR A 286 -17.99 -1.46 2.57
CA TYR A 286 -17.36 -2.72 2.94
C TYR A 286 -15.89 -2.68 2.55
N SER A 287 -15.00 -3.16 3.43
CA SER A 287 -13.59 -3.27 3.07
C SER A 287 -13.40 -4.24 1.89
N SER A 288 -12.51 -3.91 0.97
CA SER A 288 -12.10 -4.84 -0.09
C SER A 288 -11.34 -6.05 0.46
N ASN A 289 -10.84 -5.96 1.71
CA ASN A 289 -10.02 -6.97 2.37
C ASN A 289 -10.73 -7.47 3.64
N CYS A 290 -11.75 -8.33 3.50
CA CYS A 290 -12.48 -8.90 4.64
C CYS A 290 -11.63 -9.69 5.65
N GLU A 291 -10.45 -10.17 5.27
CA GLU A 291 -9.57 -10.97 6.15
C GLU A 291 -8.49 -10.17 6.89
N GLN A 292 -8.23 -8.92 6.50
CA GLN A 292 -7.16 -8.11 7.12
C GLN A 292 -7.58 -7.34 8.39
N GLN A 293 -8.86 -7.38 8.78
CA GLN A 293 -9.38 -6.57 9.90
C GLN A 293 -8.81 -6.95 11.26
N ASN A 294 -8.56 -8.24 11.51
CA ASN A 294 -7.96 -8.71 12.76
C ASN A 294 -6.42 -8.62 12.79
N ASN A 295 -5.79 -8.37 11.63
CA ASN A 295 -4.33 -8.38 11.51
C ASN A 295 -3.70 -6.99 11.68
N ASN A 296 -4.40 -5.88 11.40
CA ASN A 296 -3.78 -4.56 11.40
C ASN A 296 -3.45 -3.99 12.79
N GLU A 297 -4.22 -4.33 13.83
CA GLU A 297 -3.87 -3.91 15.20
C GLU A 297 -2.77 -4.76 15.80
N ASN A 298 -2.82 -6.07 15.59
CA ASN A 298 -1.72 -6.96 15.95
C ASN A 298 -0.47 -6.60 15.13
N LEU A 299 -0.60 -6.31 13.84
CA LEU A 299 0.49 -5.87 12.97
C LEU A 299 1.13 -4.53 13.39
N LYS A 300 0.37 -3.58 13.94
CA LYS A 300 0.94 -2.30 14.40
C LYS A 300 1.71 -2.45 15.71
N ILE A 301 1.19 -3.23 16.64
CA ILE A 301 1.89 -3.58 17.89
C ILE A 301 3.11 -4.47 17.56
N GLU A 302 2.96 -5.40 16.62
CA GLU A 302 4.02 -6.26 16.13
C GLU A 302 5.11 -5.51 15.37
N LEU A 303 4.79 -4.38 14.71
CA LEU A 303 5.78 -3.55 14.02
C LEU A 303 6.62 -2.70 14.96
N ASP A 304 6.02 -2.07 15.95
CA ASP A 304 6.76 -1.33 16.96
C ASP A 304 7.75 -2.28 17.68
N ASP A 305 7.32 -3.52 17.97
CA ASP A 305 8.17 -4.59 18.51
C ASP A 305 9.25 -5.06 17.52
N ILE A 306 8.95 -5.11 16.23
CA ILE A 306 9.88 -5.55 15.17
C ILE A 306 10.89 -4.47 14.83
N GLU A 307 10.49 -3.19 14.72
CA GLU A 307 11.42 -2.08 14.55
C GLU A 307 12.40 -2.02 15.73
N GLU A 308 11.91 -2.11 16.97
CA GLU A 308 12.74 -2.16 18.16
C GLU A 308 13.70 -3.36 18.12
N GLN A 309 13.22 -4.55 17.75
CA GLN A 309 14.07 -5.74 17.69
C GLN A 309 15.04 -5.72 16.51
N LEU A 310 14.61 -5.38 15.29
CA LEU A 310 15.45 -5.47 14.10
C LEU A 310 16.45 -4.33 13.98
N ILE A 311 16.07 -3.12 14.36
CA ILE A 311 16.94 -1.94 14.25
C ILE A 311 17.73 -1.75 15.53
N ASP A 312 17.06 -1.62 16.67
CA ASP A 312 17.69 -1.19 17.91
C ASP A 312 18.37 -2.34 18.68
N LYS A 313 17.71 -3.50 18.80
CA LYS A 313 18.20 -4.60 19.63
C LYS A 313 19.17 -5.54 18.91
N PHE A 314 18.82 -5.97 17.71
CA PHE A 314 19.66 -6.90 16.94
C PHE A 314 20.48 -6.19 15.87
N GLY A 315 20.13 -4.96 15.51
CA GLY A 315 20.79 -4.17 14.49
C GLY A 315 20.91 -4.91 13.15
N ILE A 316 19.87 -5.65 12.76
CA ILE A 316 19.81 -6.42 11.50
C ILE A 316 19.59 -5.49 10.34
N ILE A 317 18.70 -4.50 10.52
CA ILE A 317 18.39 -3.47 9.52
C ILE A 317 19.16 -2.21 9.89
N ASP A 318 19.93 -1.70 8.93
CA ASP A 318 20.74 -0.49 9.10
C ASP A 318 19.95 0.78 8.77
N GLU A 319 19.11 0.73 7.75
CA GLU A 319 18.42 1.90 7.22
C GLU A 319 17.10 1.50 6.52
N VAL A 320 16.09 2.34 6.66
CA VAL A 320 14.82 2.25 5.93
C VAL A 320 14.59 3.56 5.19
N VAL A 321 14.56 3.52 3.87
CA VAL A 321 14.52 4.70 3.01
C VAL A 321 13.28 4.67 2.13
N THR A 322 12.57 5.79 2.05
CA THR A 322 11.52 5.97 1.04
C THR A 322 12.16 6.40 -0.27
N VAL A 323 11.90 5.67 -1.33
CA VAL A 323 12.33 6.07 -2.67
C VAL A 323 11.43 7.21 -3.13
N LYS A 324 12.02 8.40 -3.28
CA LYS A 324 11.37 9.56 -3.89
C LYS A 324 11.88 9.71 -5.31
N ASN A 325 10.96 9.85 -6.24
CA ASN A 325 11.27 10.13 -7.63
C ASN A 325 10.22 11.10 -8.15
N ASP A 326 10.66 12.16 -8.85
CA ASP A 326 9.79 13.14 -9.52
C ASP A 326 8.80 12.46 -10.48
N GLU A 327 9.13 11.27 -10.98
CA GLU A 327 8.25 10.44 -11.80
C GLU A 327 7.24 9.62 -10.97
N ILE A 328 7.49 9.46 -9.66
CA ILE A 328 6.59 8.80 -8.69
C ILE A 328 5.63 9.82 -8.06
N GLU A 329 5.95 11.12 -8.05
CA GLU A 329 5.09 12.14 -7.40
C GLU A 329 3.64 12.11 -7.89
N ASP A 330 3.42 11.63 -9.10
CA ASP A 330 2.08 11.32 -9.62
C ASP A 330 1.60 9.89 -9.31
N SER A 331 2.43 9.00 -8.75
CA SER A 331 2.01 7.61 -8.46
C SER A 331 1.40 7.50 -7.08
N CYS A 332 0.30 6.77 -6.97
CA CYS A 332 -0.33 6.42 -5.68
C CYS A 332 0.47 5.39 -4.88
N LEU A 333 1.70 5.04 -5.31
CA LEU A 333 2.52 4.01 -4.71
C LEU A 333 3.58 4.59 -3.77
N ASN A 334 3.70 3.96 -2.61
CA ASN A 334 4.84 4.13 -1.74
C ASN A 334 5.85 3.02 -2.02
N VAL A 335 7.08 3.39 -2.27
CA VAL A 335 8.21 2.47 -2.43
C VAL A 335 9.17 2.70 -1.29
N VAL A 336 9.39 1.66 -0.50
CA VAL A 336 10.30 1.68 0.65
C VAL A 336 11.38 0.62 0.43
N VAL A 337 12.61 1.00 0.71
CA VAL A 337 13.78 0.12 0.66
C VAL A 337 14.40 0.07 2.04
N SER A 338 14.64 -1.12 2.56
CA SER A 338 15.39 -1.32 3.80
C SER A 338 16.70 -2.03 3.52
N HIS A 339 17.78 -1.57 4.14
CA HIS A 339 19.10 -2.18 4.04
C HIS A 339 19.37 -3.05 5.25
N TYR A 340 19.91 -4.26 5.02
CA TYR A 340 20.21 -5.20 6.09
C TYR A 340 21.71 -5.56 6.15
N LYS A 341 22.19 -5.92 7.33
CA LYS A 341 23.59 -6.34 7.58
C LYS A 341 23.86 -7.71 6.98
N LYS A 342 25.13 -7.97 6.63
CA LYS A 342 25.56 -9.30 6.19
C LYS A 342 25.31 -10.33 7.30
N ALA A 343 24.59 -11.39 6.99
CA ALA A 343 24.43 -12.53 7.89
C ALA A 343 25.75 -13.30 8.09
N GLU A 344 26.56 -13.35 7.02
CA GLU A 344 27.88 -13.99 6.97
C GLU A 344 28.93 -13.01 6.42
N PRO A 345 30.14 -12.88 7.04
CA PRO A 345 31.16 -11.87 6.66
C PRO A 345 31.70 -11.98 5.23
N ARG A 346 31.60 -13.18 4.61
CA ARG A 346 32.12 -13.48 3.26
C ARG A 346 31.03 -13.62 2.20
N ALA A 347 29.78 -13.35 2.55
CA ALA A 347 28.68 -13.41 1.62
C ALA A 347 28.73 -12.27 0.59
N LEU A 348 28.33 -12.61 -0.62
CA LEU A 348 28.29 -11.83 -1.87
C LEU A 348 28.12 -10.30 -1.80
N ARG A 349 28.42 -9.67 -2.93
CA ARG A 349 28.39 -8.25 -3.34
C ARG A 349 27.60 -7.31 -2.43
N ASP A 350 28.22 -6.22 -2.01
CA ASP A 350 27.67 -5.23 -1.07
C ASP A 350 26.36 -4.53 -1.56
N ASN A 351 26.08 -4.61 -2.86
CA ASN A 351 24.95 -3.90 -3.48
C ASN A 351 23.62 -4.65 -3.43
N ASP A 352 23.57 -5.91 -2.97
CA ASP A 352 22.40 -6.77 -3.02
C ASP A 352 21.71 -6.97 -1.66
N ARG A 353 21.98 -6.08 -0.68
CA ARG A 353 21.49 -6.20 0.70
C ARG A 353 20.34 -5.25 0.99
N TYR A 354 19.27 -5.41 0.25
CA TYR A 354 18.06 -4.62 0.50
C TYR A 354 16.79 -5.47 0.32
N GLY A 355 15.77 -5.11 1.05
CA GLY A 355 14.38 -5.53 0.81
C GLY A 355 13.59 -4.35 0.27
N THR A 356 12.64 -4.63 -0.60
CA THR A 356 11.80 -3.63 -1.24
C THR A 356 10.34 -3.86 -0.90
N GLY A 357 9.66 -2.83 -0.47
CA GLY A 357 8.23 -2.86 -0.23
C GLY A 357 7.49 -1.85 -1.10
N ILE A 358 6.43 -2.33 -1.75
CA ILE A 358 5.60 -1.52 -2.63
C ILE A 358 4.15 -1.66 -2.19
N SER A 359 3.48 -0.53 -1.94
CA SER A 359 2.07 -0.52 -1.54
C SER A 359 1.44 0.86 -1.75
N ASN A 360 0.11 0.90 -1.77
CA ASN A 360 -0.66 2.14 -1.76
C ASN A 360 -0.52 2.91 -0.44
N THR A 361 -0.05 2.28 0.63
CA THR A 361 0.23 2.92 1.92
C THR A 361 1.70 2.77 2.29
N PHE A 362 2.27 3.81 2.86
CA PHE A 362 3.66 3.79 3.36
C PHE A 362 3.89 2.67 4.37
N PHE A 363 2.96 2.50 5.29
CA PHE A 363 3.03 1.49 6.34
C PHE A 363 3.17 0.07 5.79
N ASN A 364 2.29 -0.31 4.84
CA ASN A 364 2.38 -1.63 4.20
C ASN A 364 3.63 -1.78 3.34
N ALA A 365 4.10 -0.70 2.71
CA ALA A 365 5.35 -0.72 1.97
C ALA A 365 6.55 -0.91 2.91
N ALA A 366 6.58 -0.21 4.05
CA ALA A 366 7.62 -0.36 5.06
C ALA A 366 7.67 -1.77 5.65
N ILE A 367 6.50 -2.34 6.03
CA ILE A 367 6.42 -3.73 6.50
C ILE A 367 7.00 -4.70 5.47
N LYS A 368 6.53 -4.63 4.23
CA LYS A 368 7.00 -5.52 3.16
C LYS A 368 8.51 -5.43 2.99
N SER A 369 9.05 -4.21 2.96
CA SER A 369 10.48 -3.96 2.84
C SER A 369 11.28 -4.58 4.01
N ILE A 370 10.83 -4.33 5.24
CA ILE A 370 11.48 -4.84 6.46
C ILE A 370 11.39 -6.38 6.53
N MET A 371 10.23 -6.94 6.20
CA MET A 371 10.03 -8.39 6.21
C MET A 371 10.86 -9.09 5.13
N GLU A 372 10.99 -8.51 3.94
CA GLU A 372 11.88 -9.04 2.90
C GLU A 372 13.35 -8.94 3.32
N SER A 373 13.78 -7.83 3.92
CA SER A 373 15.13 -7.72 4.46
C SER A 373 15.42 -8.75 5.56
N TYR A 374 14.48 -8.98 6.45
CA TYR A 374 14.59 -10.02 7.47
C TYR A 374 14.65 -11.43 6.87
N GLU A 375 13.77 -11.72 5.89
CA GLU A 375 13.80 -12.97 5.13
C GLU A 375 15.19 -13.21 4.52
N ARG A 376 15.70 -12.23 3.77
CA ARG A 376 17.04 -12.32 3.12
C ARG A 376 18.15 -12.54 4.13
N TYR A 377 18.10 -11.83 5.26
CA TYR A 377 19.09 -11.99 6.32
C TYR A 377 19.05 -13.39 6.92
N ILE A 378 17.87 -13.91 7.24
CA ILE A 378 17.69 -15.25 7.85
C ILE A 378 18.10 -16.36 6.86
N CYS A 379 17.71 -16.23 5.58
CA CYS A 379 18.09 -17.18 4.54
C CYS A 379 19.60 -17.26 4.29
N GLY A 380 20.37 -16.25 4.70
CA GLY A 380 21.83 -16.25 4.67
C GLY A 380 22.51 -16.85 5.90
N LYS A 381 21.76 -17.13 6.97
CA LYS A 381 22.33 -17.70 8.22
C LYS A 381 22.50 -19.21 8.14
N PHE A 382 23.73 -19.65 7.88
CA PHE A 382 24.05 -21.06 7.71
C PHE A 382 23.95 -21.85 9.01
N TYR A 383 23.32 -23.03 8.94
CA TYR A 383 23.33 -24.10 9.93
C TYR A 383 22.97 -25.44 9.27
N TYR A 384 23.12 -26.53 9.98
CA TYR A 384 22.60 -27.84 9.58
C TYR A 384 22.09 -28.61 10.82
N ASP A 385 21.21 -29.58 10.58
CA ASP A 385 20.60 -30.41 11.62
C ASP A 385 21.21 -31.83 11.66
N GLU A 386 21.58 -32.37 10.49
CA GLU A 386 22.10 -33.71 10.34
C GLU A 386 23.25 -33.77 9.31
N TYR A 387 24.15 -34.74 9.45
CA TYR A 387 25.25 -35.02 8.55
C TYR A 387 25.26 -36.50 8.22
N LYS A 388 24.66 -36.90 7.07
CA LYS A 388 24.37 -38.27 6.70
C LYS A 388 24.68 -38.55 5.23
N SER A 389 24.93 -39.83 4.91
CA SER A 389 24.93 -40.36 3.55
C SER A 389 23.52 -40.81 3.15
N LEU A 390 23.29 -41.04 1.84
CA LEU A 390 21.94 -41.39 1.35
C LEU A 390 21.40 -42.70 1.92
N ASP A 391 22.26 -43.67 2.20
CA ASP A 391 21.93 -44.97 2.80
C ASP A 391 21.54 -44.87 4.29
N GLU A 392 21.94 -43.82 4.97
CA GLU A 392 21.58 -43.53 6.36
C GLU A 392 20.20 -42.83 6.50
N LEU A 393 19.54 -42.48 5.38
CA LEU A 393 18.26 -41.76 5.41
C LEU A 393 17.08 -42.70 5.73
N ASN A 394 16.20 -42.25 6.59
CA ASN A 394 15.02 -42.99 7.04
C ASN A 394 13.67 -42.25 6.80
N CYS A 395 13.69 -41.16 6.04
CA CYS A 395 12.51 -40.39 5.69
C CYS A 395 12.64 -39.79 4.26
N LYS A 396 11.63 -39.07 3.81
CA LYS A 396 11.64 -38.39 2.51
C LYS A 396 12.88 -37.49 2.38
N PHE A 397 13.49 -37.51 1.22
CA PHE A 397 14.67 -36.72 0.87
C PHE A 397 14.37 -35.83 -0.34
N ILE A 398 14.79 -34.57 -0.31
CA ILE A 398 14.74 -33.65 -1.43
C ILE A 398 15.98 -33.88 -2.31
N ASP A 399 15.83 -34.68 -3.36
CA ASP A 399 16.92 -34.98 -4.28
C ASP A 399 17.16 -33.78 -5.22
N PRO A 400 18.33 -33.12 -5.17
CA PRO A 400 18.65 -32.00 -6.02
C PRO A 400 18.50 -32.29 -7.52
N GLN A 401 18.72 -33.52 -7.97
CA GLN A 401 18.61 -33.89 -9.38
C GLN A 401 17.14 -33.97 -9.85
N ILE A 402 16.20 -34.21 -8.95
CA ILE A 402 14.77 -34.23 -9.24
C ILE A 402 14.19 -32.81 -9.22
N TYR A 403 14.57 -32.02 -8.23
CA TYR A 403 14.03 -30.67 -8.02
C TYR A 403 14.70 -29.61 -8.90
N TYR A 404 15.97 -29.79 -9.23
CA TYR A 404 16.82 -28.91 -10.05
C TYR A 404 17.61 -29.73 -11.09
N PRO A 405 16.94 -30.22 -12.13
CA PRO A 405 17.49 -31.23 -13.05
C PRO A 405 18.44 -30.62 -14.09
N TYR A 406 19.65 -30.29 -13.67
CA TYR A 406 20.72 -29.82 -14.55
C TYR A 406 21.17 -30.92 -15.51
N SER A 407 21.54 -30.52 -16.73
CA SER A 407 22.27 -31.39 -17.65
C SER A 407 23.72 -31.57 -17.19
N LYS A 408 24.41 -32.59 -17.75
CA LYS A 408 25.84 -32.78 -17.45
C LYS A 408 26.69 -31.59 -17.87
N GLU A 409 26.33 -30.96 -18.98
CA GLU A 409 26.98 -29.76 -19.52
C GLU A 409 26.77 -28.57 -18.57
N GLN A 410 25.55 -28.37 -18.07
CA GLN A 410 25.23 -27.33 -17.11
C GLN A 410 25.96 -27.52 -15.76
N ILE A 411 26.02 -28.77 -15.23
CA ILE A 411 26.78 -29.09 -14.01
C ILE A 411 28.24 -28.67 -14.17
N LYS A 412 28.85 -28.99 -15.33
CA LYS A 412 30.23 -28.60 -15.64
C LYS A 412 30.38 -27.08 -15.78
N ARG A 413 29.49 -26.44 -16.53
CA ARG A 413 29.51 -24.99 -16.81
C ARG A 413 29.38 -24.15 -15.53
N HIS A 414 28.43 -24.52 -14.68
CA HIS A 414 28.16 -23.82 -13.42
C HIS A 414 29.03 -24.29 -12.24
N ASN A 415 30.03 -25.15 -12.50
CA ASN A 415 30.96 -25.68 -11.50
C ASN A 415 30.25 -26.34 -10.30
N LEU A 416 29.16 -27.08 -10.57
CA LEU A 416 28.39 -27.81 -9.57
C LEU A 416 28.98 -29.20 -9.30
N SER A 417 28.47 -29.86 -8.25
CA SER A 417 28.74 -31.26 -7.94
C SER A 417 27.45 -32.08 -7.95
N THR A 418 27.59 -33.39 -7.94
CA THR A 418 26.50 -34.35 -7.69
C THR A 418 26.84 -35.15 -6.41
N ILE A 419 25.81 -35.65 -5.74
CA ILE A 419 26.00 -36.51 -4.55
C ILE A 419 26.64 -37.80 -5.01
N LYS A 420 27.75 -38.17 -4.37
CA LYS A 420 28.44 -39.46 -4.65
C LYS A 420 27.92 -40.54 -3.70
N GLU A 421 28.08 -41.78 -4.12
CA GLU A 421 27.78 -42.93 -3.28
C GLU A 421 28.58 -42.88 -2.00
N ASN A 422 27.92 -43.10 -0.85
CA ASN A 422 28.50 -43.01 0.51
C ASN A 422 29.03 -41.63 0.93
N GLU A 423 28.79 -40.57 0.16
CA GLU A 423 29.14 -39.19 0.55
C GLU A 423 28.18 -38.70 1.62
N LYS A 424 28.72 -38.24 2.75
CA LYS A 424 27.91 -37.57 3.77
C LYS A 424 27.70 -36.11 3.39
N ILE A 425 26.45 -35.64 3.50
CA ILE A 425 26.05 -34.29 3.21
C ILE A 425 25.34 -33.66 4.41
N MET A 426 25.41 -32.34 4.51
CA MET A 426 24.71 -31.57 5.55
C MET A 426 23.26 -31.38 5.15
N LEU A 427 22.36 -31.64 6.08
CA LEU A 427 20.92 -31.69 5.85
C LEU A 427 20.17 -30.80 6.85
N ILE A 428 19.09 -30.21 6.40
CA ILE A 428 18.09 -29.48 7.20
C ILE A 428 16.85 -30.37 7.37
N LYS A 429 16.25 -30.34 8.55
CA LYS A 429 14.96 -30.94 8.81
C LYS A 429 13.84 -30.02 8.31
N GLY A 430 12.96 -30.59 7.53
CA GLY A 430 11.72 -29.98 7.05
C GLY A 430 10.54 -30.93 7.21
N PHE A 431 9.44 -30.60 6.58
CA PHE A 431 8.20 -31.38 6.61
C PHE A 431 7.50 -31.31 5.26
N ASP A 432 6.75 -32.33 4.91
CA ASP A 432 5.89 -32.32 3.72
C ASP A 432 4.53 -31.65 4.02
N TYR A 433 3.66 -31.61 3.01
CA TYR A 433 2.32 -31.04 3.13
C TYR A 433 1.46 -31.69 4.24
N ASN A 434 1.76 -32.95 4.59
CA ASN A 434 1.08 -33.72 5.63
C ASN A 434 1.83 -33.70 6.97
N ASN A 435 2.83 -32.84 7.12
CA ASN A 435 3.71 -32.74 8.30
C ASN A 435 4.59 -33.98 8.55
N ASN A 436 4.84 -34.83 7.54
CA ASN A 436 5.82 -35.90 7.67
C ASN A 436 7.24 -35.32 7.55
N PRO A 437 8.24 -35.89 8.25
CA PRO A 437 9.61 -35.39 8.20
C PRO A 437 10.24 -35.52 6.82
N VAL A 438 10.99 -34.49 6.42
CA VAL A 438 11.73 -34.42 5.17
C VAL A 438 13.15 -33.94 5.46
N LEU A 439 14.15 -34.51 4.78
CA LEU A 439 15.53 -34.06 4.84
C LEU A 439 15.92 -33.33 3.55
N ILE A 440 16.56 -32.18 3.69
CA ILE A 440 16.82 -31.22 2.60
C ILE A 440 18.31 -30.87 2.62
N PRO A 441 19.06 -31.02 1.49
CA PRO A 441 20.44 -30.57 1.41
C PRO A 441 20.56 -29.07 1.68
N VAL A 442 21.56 -28.67 2.47
CA VAL A 442 21.79 -27.24 2.81
C VAL A 442 22.00 -26.36 1.59
N ASP A 443 22.51 -26.92 0.49
CA ASP A 443 22.69 -26.24 -0.79
C ASP A 443 21.40 -25.68 -1.39
N LEU A 444 20.26 -26.27 -1.06
CA LEU A 444 18.95 -25.87 -1.54
C LEU A 444 18.28 -24.84 -0.63
N CYS A 445 18.87 -24.63 0.55
CA CYS A 445 18.22 -23.86 1.62
C CYS A 445 18.77 -22.44 1.76
N PHE A 446 20.09 -22.27 1.70
CA PHE A 446 20.74 -21.02 2.05
C PHE A 446 21.21 -20.22 0.84
N PHE A 447 20.96 -18.91 0.87
CA PHE A 447 21.48 -17.98 -0.13
C PHE A 447 21.78 -16.60 0.52
N PRO A 448 22.97 -16.05 0.24
CA PRO A 448 24.08 -16.72 -0.45
C PRO A 448 24.68 -17.86 0.37
N LEU A 449 24.95 -18.97 -0.29
CA LEU A 449 25.67 -20.08 0.32
C LEU A 449 27.17 -19.82 0.27
N ASN A 450 27.86 -19.86 1.43
CA ASN A 450 29.31 -19.84 1.47
C ASN A 450 29.84 -21.29 1.27
N ILE A 451 30.56 -21.53 0.15
CA ILE A 451 31.09 -22.85 -0.18
C ILE A 451 32.07 -23.39 0.86
N ASP A 452 32.80 -22.49 1.58
CA ASP A 452 33.70 -22.88 2.64
C ASP A 452 32.97 -23.63 3.78
N ASN A 453 31.68 -23.29 4.02
CA ASN A 453 30.86 -23.93 5.05
C ASN A 453 30.52 -25.39 4.72
N ILE A 454 30.43 -25.76 3.44
CA ILE A 454 30.08 -27.10 3.02
C ILE A 454 31.31 -27.97 2.61
N GLY A 455 32.46 -27.34 2.41
CA GLY A 455 33.73 -28.04 2.10
C GLY A 455 33.77 -28.77 0.76
N ARG A 456 32.83 -28.51 -0.14
CA ARG A 456 32.71 -29.10 -1.48
C ARG A 456 32.07 -28.12 -2.46
N ARG A 457 32.02 -28.47 -3.75
CA ARG A 457 31.23 -27.72 -4.72
C ARG A 457 29.74 -27.88 -4.39
N ALA A 458 28.96 -26.82 -4.60
CA ALA A 458 27.55 -26.84 -4.36
C ALA A 458 26.81 -27.82 -5.31
N LEU A 459 25.73 -28.40 -4.82
CA LEU A 459 24.79 -29.17 -5.64
C LEU A 459 23.88 -28.25 -6.47
N HIS A 460 23.61 -27.09 -5.90
CA HIS A 460 22.79 -26.02 -6.47
C HIS A 460 23.16 -24.70 -5.76
N TYR A 461 23.05 -23.60 -6.46
CA TYR A 461 23.09 -22.26 -5.86
C TYR A 461 21.67 -21.76 -5.67
N ALA A 462 21.16 -21.87 -4.45
CA ALA A 462 19.83 -21.41 -4.11
C ALA A 462 19.67 -19.90 -4.34
N ASN A 463 18.50 -19.49 -4.74
CA ASN A 463 18.02 -18.10 -4.80
C ASN A 463 16.86 -17.91 -3.81
N SER A 464 16.22 -16.74 -3.82
CA SER A 464 15.09 -16.45 -2.92
C SER A 464 13.79 -17.15 -3.27
N SER A 465 13.66 -17.75 -4.45
CA SER A 465 12.39 -18.30 -4.91
C SER A 465 11.83 -19.35 -3.97
N GLY A 466 10.55 -19.21 -3.66
CA GLY A 466 9.83 -20.04 -2.71
C GLY A 466 10.10 -19.71 -1.25
N CYS A 467 10.71 -18.54 -0.94
CA CYS A 467 10.83 -18.03 0.42
C CYS A 467 9.73 -17.02 0.72
N ALA A 468 9.23 -17.04 1.96
CA ALA A 468 8.31 -16.03 2.43
C ALA A 468 8.43 -15.81 3.93
N ALA A 469 8.29 -14.56 4.37
CA ALA A 469 8.24 -14.17 5.77
C ALA A 469 6.84 -13.69 6.14
N HIS A 470 6.28 -14.20 7.24
CA HIS A 470 4.98 -13.78 7.74
C HIS A 470 4.86 -14.02 9.26
N PHE A 471 3.94 -13.29 9.94
CA PHE A 471 3.62 -13.49 11.35
C PHE A 471 2.81 -14.77 11.61
N ASP A 472 2.22 -15.32 10.58
CA ASP A 472 1.46 -16.57 10.61
C ASP A 472 2.15 -17.61 9.73
N LEU A 473 2.42 -18.80 10.29
CA LEU A 473 3.16 -19.86 9.60
C LEU A 473 2.42 -20.37 8.34
N GLU A 474 1.10 -20.52 8.41
CA GLU A 474 0.34 -21.03 7.28
C GLU A 474 0.27 -20.00 6.15
N LYS A 475 0.19 -18.72 6.48
CA LYS A 475 0.28 -17.64 5.47
C LYS A 475 1.68 -17.57 4.86
N ALA A 476 2.74 -17.75 5.65
CA ALA A 476 4.10 -17.85 5.12
C ALA A 476 4.23 -19.01 4.12
N LYS A 477 3.69 -20.20 4.45
CA LYS A 477 3.66 -21.36 3.54
C LYS A 477 2.89 -21.06 2.25
N LEU A 478 1.69 -20.45 2.35
CA LEU A 478 0.87 -20.11 1.18
C LEU A 478 1.58 -19.11 0.27
N SER A 479 2.15 -18.05 0.81
CA SER A 479 2.92 -17.06 0.03
C SER A 479 4.13 -17.68 -0.67
N ALA A 480 4.86 -18.56 0.02
CA ALA A 480 5.98 -19.29 -0.56
C ALA A 480 5.54 -20.20 -1.73
N VAL A 481 4.35 -20.82 -1.63
CA VAL A 481 3.78 -21.65 -2.72
C VAL A 481 3.27 -20.78 -3.86
N GLU A 482 2.63 -19.64 -3.59
CA GLU A 482 2.22 -18.69 -4.65
C GLU A 482 3.42 -18.27 -5.50
N GLU A 483 4.55 -17.96 -4.87
CA GLU A 483 5.76 -17.60 -5.58
C GLU A 483 6.31 -18.77 -6.44
N LEU A 484 6.33 -19.98 -5.92
CA LEU A 484 6.74 -21.15 -6.74
C LEU A 484 5.83 -21.35 -7.96
N ILE A 485 4.52 -21.15 -7.82
CA ILE A 485 3.56 -21.26 -8.93
C ILE A 485 3.77 -20.13 -9.95
N GLU A 486 4.06 -18.92 -9.49
CA GLU A 486 4.43 -17.79 -10.34
C GLU A 486 5.66 -18.11 -11.19
N ARG A 487 6.73 -18.57 -10.54
CA ARG A 487 8.00 -18.94 -11.20
C ARG A 487 7.81 -20.07 -12.21
N ASP A 488 7.03 -21.10 -11.86
CA ASP A 488 6.68 -22.18 -12.79
C ASP A 488 5.94 -21.66 -14.03
N ALA A 489 4.95 -20.79 -13.85
CA ALA A 489 4.19 -20.22 -14.95
C ALA A 489 5.07 -19.39 -15.90
N LEU A 490 6.00 -18.59 -15.34
CA LEU A 490 7.00 -17.84 -16.10
C LEU A 490 7.94 -18.75 -16.87
N MET A 491 8.52 -19.76 -16.20
CA MET A 491 9.50 -20.66 -16.82
C MET A 491 8.86 -21.55 -17.89
N ARG A 492 7.62 -22.03 -17.68
CA ARG A 492 6.87 -22.74 -18.74
C ARG A 492 6.60 -21.85 -19.93
N THR A 493 6.24 -20.59 -19.70
CA THR A 493 6.00 -19.60 -20.75
C THR A 493 7.29 -19.35 -21.55
N TRP A 494 8.41 -19.19 -20.89
CA TRP A 494 9.72 -18.95 -21.50
C TRP A 494 10.26 -20.18 -22.23
N ILE A 495 10.41 -21.32 -21.56
CA ILE A 495 11.05 -22.53 -22.10
C ILE A 495 10.23 -23.12 -23.25
N LEU A 496 8.92 -23.15 -23.12
CA LEU A 496 8.05 -23.71 -24.16
C LEU A 496 7.64 -22.69 -25.24
N LYS A 497 8.08 -21.43 -25.11
CA LYS A 497 7.63 -20.29 -25.94
C LYS A 497 6.11 -20.23 -26.04
N LYS A 498 5.44 -20.50 -24.91
CA LYS A 498 3.99 -20.57 -24.84
C LYS A 498 3.40 -19.17 -24.81
N THR A 499 2.62 -18.84 -25.83
CA THR A 499 1.96 -17.54 -25.94
C THR A 499 0.87 -17.39 -24.88
N PRO A 500 0.93 -16.37 -23.99
CA PRO A 500 -0.09 -16.13 -22.97
C PRO A 500 -1.34 -15.46 -23.57
N TYR A 501 -2.46 -15.46 -22.83
CA TYR A 501 -3.61 -14.64 -23.20
C TYR A 501 -3.36 -13.18 -22.81
N LYS A 502 -3.85 -12.25 -23.64
CA LYS A 502 -3.89 -10.81 -23.30
C LYS A 502 -5.16 -10.52 -22.51
N ILE A 503 -5.06 -9.87 -21.37
CA ILE A 503 -6.23 -9.38 -20.65
C ILE A 503 -6.67 -8.06 -21.29
N GLU A 504 -7.97 -7.98 -21.62
CA GLU A 504 -8.56 -6.80 -22.26
C GLU A 504 -8.53 -5.61 -21.32
N LYS A 505 -7.89 -4.50 -21.72
CA LYS A 505 -7.68 -3.30 -20.89
C LYS A 505 -8.99 -2.70 -20.38
N SER A 506 -10.04 -2.72 -21.18
CA SER A 506 -11.37 -2.20 -20.82
C SER A 506 -12.00 -2.92 -19.63
N THR A 507 -11.59 -4.17 -19.36
CA THR A 507 -12.12 -5.01 -18.28
C THR A 507 -11.30 -4.95 -16.98
N LEU A 508 -10.18 -4.22 -16.99
CA LEU A 508 -9.34 -4.02 -15.82
C LEU A 508 -10.01 -3.04 -14.83
N THR A 509 -9.56 -3.05 -13.58
CA THR A 509 -10.02 -2.08 -12.59
C THR A 509 -9.69 -0.65 -13.01
N LEU A 510 -10.46 0.32 -12.56
CA LEU A 510 -10.25 1.73 -12.93
C LEU A 510 -8.87 2.23 -12.50
N ASN A 511 -8.39 1.81 -11.32
CA ASN A 511 -7.05 2.14 -10.84
C ASN A 511 -5.98 1.68 -11.84
N ILE A 512 -6.01 0.42 -12.25
CA ILE A 512 -5.04 -0.12 -13.22
C ILE A 512 -5.14 0.58 -14.57
N LYS A 513 -6.37 0.88 -15.06
CA LYS A 513 -6.56 1.63 -16.32
C LYS A 513 -5.88 2.99 -16.30
N LYS A 514 -6.06 3.77 -15.25
CA LYS A 514 -5.44 5.09 -15.09
C LYS A 514 -3.91 5.00 -15.04
N ARG A 515 -3.38 4.02 -14.31
CA ARG A 515 -1.94 3.77 -14.25
C ARG A 515 -1.38 3.38 -15.62
N ILE A 516 -2.10 2.56 -16.41
CA ILE A 516 -1.74 2.26 -17.80
C ILE A 516 -1.69 3.53 -18.65
N GLU A 517 -2.75 4.33 -18.65
CA GLU A 517 -2.81 5.58 -19.41
C GLU A 517 -1.66 6.55 -19.07
N LYS A 518 -1.27 6.63 -17.81
CA LYS A 518 -0.13 7.42 -17.36
C LYS A 518 1.17 6.98 -18.03
N TYR A 519 1.46 5.68 -18.05
CA TYR A 519 2.68 5.17 -18.67
C TYR A 519 2.62 5.20 -20.19
N GLU A 520 1.44 5.04 -20.79
CA GLU A 520 1.24 5.22 -22.24
C GLU A 520 1.51 6.67 -22.69
N LYS A 521 1.10 7.67 -21.92
CA LYS A 521 1.46 9.08 -22.13
C LYS A 521 2.98 9.33 -22.06
N LYS A 522 3.71 8.52 -21.29
CA LYS A 522 5.18 8.54 -21.20
C LYS A 522 5.87 7.71 -22.30
N GLY A 523 5.12 7.20 -23.28
CA GLY A 523 5.62 6.45 -24.43
C GLY A 523 5.85 4.97 -24.20
N PHE A 524 5.32 4.40 -23.11
CA PHE A 524 5.32 2.95 -22.89
C PHE A 524 4.11 2.30 -23.55
N SER A 525 4.28 1.08 -24.02
CA SER A 525 3.18 0.17 -24.35
C SER A 525 3.04 -0.84 -23.22
N ILE A 526 1.89 -0.85 -22.56
CA ILE A 526 1.62 -1.72 -21.42
C ILE A 526 0.78 -2.92 -21.87
N SER A 527 1.14 -4.11 -21.41
CA SER A 527 0.40 -5.36 -21.63
C SER A 527 0.20 -6.10 -20.32
N VAL A 528 -1.01 -6.59 -20.08
CA VAL A 528 -1.36 -7.46 -18.96
C VAL A 528 -1.66 -8.84 -19.53
N LEU A 529 -0.90 -9.84 -19.12
CA LEU A 529 -0.87 -11.16 -19.73
C LEU A 529 -1.24 -12.21 -18.68
N LEU A 530 -2.18 -13.10 -19.03
CA LEU A 530 -2.54 -14.26 -18.22
C LEU A 530 -1.64 -15.43 -18.62
N LEU A 531 -0.82 -15.89 -17.71
CA LEU A 531 0.02 -17.06 -17.87
C LEU A 531 -0.79 -18.34 -17.64
N SER A 532 -0.45 -19.39 -18.37
CA SER A 532 -1.16 -20.67 -18.23
C SER A 532 -0.76 -21.39 -16.95
N ASN A 533 -1.66 -21.40 -15.99
CA ASN A 533 -1.53 -22.13 -14.74
C ASN A 533 -2.88 -22.72 -14.31
N LYS A 534 -2.89 -23.85 -13.60
CA LYS A 534 -4.11 -24.48 -13.08
C LYS A 534 -4.27 -24.36 -11.56
N TYR A 535 -3.25 -23.81 -10.89
CA TYR A 535 -3.20 -23.77 -9.43
C TYR A 535 -3.54 -22.40 -8.85
N ALA A 536 -3.12 -21.31 -9.52
CA ALA A 536 -3.34 -19.94 -9.10
C ALA A 536 -3.50 -19.00 -10.30
N TYR A 537 -4.10 -17.83 -10.10
CA TYR A 537 -4.13 -16.76 -11.09
C TYR A 537 -2.71 -16.23 -11.30
N SER A 538 -2.06 -16.61 -12.39
CA SER A 538 -0.69 -16.18 -12.67
C SER A 538 -0.68 -15.11 -13.75
N VAL A 539 -0.18 -13.94 -13.43
CA VAL A 539 -0.19 -12.75 -14.30
C VAL A 539 1.23 -12.24 -14.52
N LEU A 540 1.49 -11.82 -15.75
CA LEU A 540 2.70 -11.10 -16.15
C LEU A 540 2.28 -9.73 -16.70
N THR A 541 2.81 -8.66 -16.17
CA THR A 541 2.68 -7.32 -16.73
C THR A 541 3.97 -6.92 -17.40
N CYS A 542 3.85 -6.30 -18.57
CA CYS A 542 5.00 -5.89 -19.38
C CYS A 542 4.85 -4.42 -19.78
N ALA A 543 5.94 -3.66 -19.69
CA ALA A 543 6.05 -2.34 -20.28
C ALA A 543 7.18 -2.35 -21.33
N THR A 544 6.86 -1.90 -22.53
CA THR A 544 7.83 -1.80 -23.64
C THR A 544 7.94 -0.38 -24.15
N ARG A 545 9.14 -0.01 -24.58
CA ARG A 545 9.41 1.28 -25.25
C ARG A 545 10.35 1.05 -26.43
N VAL A 546 10.12 1.72 -27.57
CA VAL A 546 10.87 1.44 -28.81
C VAL A 546 12.12 2.31 -28.92
N ASN A 547 12.02 3.59 -28.58
CA ASN A 547 13.05 4.60 -28.91
C ASN A 547 13.94 5.02 -27.74
N SER A 548 13.71 4.49 -26.55
CA SER A 548 14.48 4.82 -25.35
C SER A 548 14.39 3.73 -24.30
N TYR A 549 15.40 3.62 -23.46
CA TYR A 549 15.35 2.67 -22.34
C TYR A 549 14.49 3.22 -21.18
N PRO A 550 13.98 2.31 -20.34
CA PRO A 550 14.07 0.87 -20.50
C PRO A 550 13.25 0.38 -21.72
N TYR A 551 13.87 -0.51 -22.54
CA TYR A 551 13.20 -1.09 -23.72
C TYR A 551 12.12 -2.10 -23.33
N PHE A 552 12.36 -2.84 -22.26
CA PHE A 552 11.43 -3.80 -21.69
C PHE A 552 11.64 -3.93 -20.19
N VAL A 553 10.57 -3.95 -19.45
CA VAL A 553 10.52 -4.35 -18.03
C VAL A 553 9.25 -5.16 -17.79
N SER A 554 9.27 -6.00 -16.77
CA SER A 554 8.12 -6.83 -16.39
C SER A 554 7.97 -6.92 -14.88
N GLY A 555 6.78 -7.30 -14.45
CA GLY A 555 6.47 -7.75 -13.12
C GLY A 555 5.51 -8.92 -13.19
N ALA A 556 5.63 -9.86 -12.28
CA ALA A 556 4.78 -11.04 -12.25
C ALA A 556 4.19 -11.25 -10.87
N SER A 557 3.09 -12.00 -10.82
CA SER A 557 2.50 -12.43 -9.56
C SER A 557 1.60 -13.63 -9.77
N ALA A 558 1.48 -14.45 -8.74
CA ALA A 558 0.38 -15.40 -8.62
C ALA A 558 -0.48 -15.06 -7.39
N SER A 559 -1.76 -15.40 -7.46
CA SER A 559 -2.69 -15.28 -6.33
C SER A 559 -3.69 -16.43 -6.34
N PHE A 560 -3.94 -17.01 -5.16
CA PHE A 560 -5.02 -17.96 -4.95
C PHE A 560 -6.39 -17.29 -4.87
N ASP A 561 -6.44 -16.01 -4.49
CA ASP A 561 -7.68 -15.32 -4.15
C ASP A 561 -8.40 -14.76 -5.37
N SER A 562 -7.74 -13.92 -6.15
CA SER A 562 -8.38 -13.28 -7.30
C SER A 562 -7.42 -12.88 -8.41
N ILE A 563 -7.97 -12.81 -9.62
CA ILE A 563 -7.24 -12.28 -10.78
C ILE A 563 -6.86 -10.81 -10.61
N ASN A 564 -7.71 -10.00 -9.97
CA ASN A 564 -7.44 -8.58 -9.74
C ASN A 564 -6.27 -8.38 -8.78
N GLU A 565 -6.15 -9.18 -7.73
CA GLU A 565 -5.01 -9.15 -6.82
C GLU A 565 -3.71 -9.52 -7.53
N ALA A 566 -3.72 -10.59 -8.34
CA ALA A 566 -2.57 -10.97 -9.13
C ALA A 566 -2.16 -9.85 -10.11
N ILE A 567 -3.13 -9.21 -10.78
CA ILE A 567 -2.87 -8.07 -11.67
C ILE A 567 -2.24 -6.92 -10.91
N GLU A 568 -2.78 -6.55 -9.74
CA GLU A 568 -2.27 -5.42 -8.97
C GLU A 568 -0.84 -5.65 -8.45
N LYS A 569 -0.56 -6.84 -7.90
CA LYS A 569 0.78 -7.23 -7.45
C LYS A 569 1.78 -7.20 -8.61
N ALA A 570 1.47 -7.84 -9.75
CA ALA A 570 2.32 -7.84 -10.93
C ALA A 570 2.55 -6.43 -11.49
N PHE A 571 1.52 -5.59 -11.49
CA PHE A 571 1.62 -4.21 -11.97
C PHE A 571 2.53 -3.36 -11.07
N ASN A 572 2.45 -3.53 -9.75
CA ASN A 572 3.30 -2.85 -8.79
C ASN A 572 4.79 -3.19 -9.00
N GLU A 573 5.12 -4.45 -9.25
CA GLU A 573 6.50 -4.86 -9.54
C GLU A 573 7.00 -4.28 -10.88
N MET A 574 6.18 -4.32 -11.93
CA MET A 574 6.53 -3.72 -13.21
C MET A 574 6.78 -2.20 -13.07
N GLU A 575 5.93 -1.50 -12.34
CA GLU A 575 6.03 -0.06 -12.11
C GLU A 575 7.32 0.28 -11.35
N PHE A 576 7.64 -0.47 -10.31
CA PHE A 576 8.91 -0.35 -9.60
C PHE A 576 10.11 -0.59 -10.53
N SER A 577 10.03 -1.62 -11.37
CA SER A 577 11.09 -1.93 -12.34
C SER A 577 11.28 -0.77 -13.34
N ILE A 578 10.20 -0.13 -13.84
CA ILE A 578 10.30 1.09 -14.67
C ILE A 578 11.09 2.17 -13.94
N ILE A 579 10.69 2.47 -12.71
CA ILE A 579 11.28 3.52 -11.89
C ILE A 579 12.76 3.26 -11.64
N ALA A 580 13.09 2.04 -11.19
CA ALA A 580 14.46 1.64 -10.88
C ALA A 580 15.39 1.78 -12.11
N HIS A 581 14.95 1.33 -13.30
CA HIS A 581 15.76 1.42 -14.50
C HIS A 581 15.90 2.85 -15.05
N ILE A 582 14.85 3.69 -14.91
CA ILE A 582 14.94 5.11 -15.28
C ILE A 582 15.95 5.83 -14.37
N GLU A 583 15.91 5.60 -13.06
CA GLU A 583 16.84 6.23 -12.12
C GLU A 583 18.29 5.79 -12.35
N ARG A 584 18.53 4.51 -12.59
CA ARG A 584 19.86 4.01 -12.95
C ARG A 584 20.35 4.64 -14.26
N GLY A 585 19.45 4.83 -15.22
CA GLY A 585 19.76 5.54 -16.45
C GLY A 585 20.19 7.00 -16.24
N LYS A 586 19.48 7.73 -15.35
CA LYS A 586 19.84 9.11 -15.00
C LYS A 586 21.22 9.22 -14.33
N ARG A 587 21.62 8.18 -13.57
CA ARG A 587 22.94 8.12 -12.89
C ARG A 587 24.06 7.61 -13.76
N ASN A 588 23.82 7.33 -15.04
CA ASN A 588 24.78 6.66 -15.96
C ASN A 588 25.26 5.28 -15.45
N GLU A 589 24.46 4.58 -14.66
CA GLU A 589 24.73 3.25 -14.11
C GLU A 589 24.26 2.14 -15.06
N ILE A 590 24.22 2.42 -16.36
CA ILE A 590 23.75 1.49 -17.41
C ILE A 590 24.92 0.57 -17.79
N ASN A 591 24.77 -0.72 -17.55
CA ASN A 591 25.67 -1.74 -18.05
C ASN A 591 25.01 -2.50 -19.21
N ILE A 592 25.54 -2.35 -20.43
CA ILE A 592 25.16 -3.22 -21.56
C ILE A 592 25.82 -4.57 -21.32
N ILE A 593 25.01 -5.56 -20.99
CA ILE A 593 25.48 -6.89 -20.59
C ILE A 593 25.54 -7.83 -21.81
N ASN A 594 26.66 -8.52 -21.97
CA ASN A 594 26.73 -9.66 -22.87
C ASN A 594 25.89 -10.82 -22.29
N PRO A 595 24.93 -11.39 -23.05
CA PRO A 595 24.09 -12.50 -22.57
C PRO A 595 24.86 -13.64 -21.92
N GLN A 596 26.05 -13.98 -22.44
CA GLN A 596 26.91 -15.05 -21.91
C GLN A 596 27.55 -14.73 -20.53
N LYS A 597 27.47 -13.47 -20.08
CA LYS A 597 28.01 -13.01 -18.79
C LYS A 597 26.93 -12.78 -17.75
N VAL A 598 25.67 -12.94 -18.12
CA VAL A 598 24.55 -12.81 -17.17
C VAL A 598 24.68 -13.90 -16.09
N GLY A 599 24.64 -13.50 -14.82
CA GLY A 599 24.79 -14.41 -13.68
C GLY A 599 23.94 -14.03 -12.47
N SER A 600 23.11 -12.98 -12.56
CA SER A 600 22.26 -12.55 -11.45
C SER A 600 20.88 -12.08 -11.93
N PRO A 601 19.84 -12.04 -11.03
CA PRO A 601 18.52 -11.52 -11.37
C PRO A 601 18.59 -10.10 -11.95
N VAL A 602 19.35 -9.20 -11.34
CA VAL A 602 19.51 -7.81 -11.81
C VAL A 602 20.04 -7.76 -13.23
N GLU A 603 21.03 -8.61 -13.56
CA GLU A 603 21.60 -8.66 -14.91
C GLU A 603 20.63 -9.23 -15.95
N HIS A 604 19.70 -10.11 -15.56
CA HIS A 604 18.57 -10.51 -16.42
C HIS A 604 17.68 -9.31 -16.77
N GLY A 605 17.27 -8.52 -15.77
CA GLY A 605 16.50 -7.30 -15.98
C GLY A 605 17.25 -6.29 -16.86
N ASP A 606 18.51 -6.03 -16.57
CA ASP A 606 19.35 -5.09 -17.32
C ASP A 606 19.54 -5.49 -18.80
N LEU A 607 19.66 -6.80 -19.08
CA LEU A 607 19.77 -7.29 -20.45
C LEU A 607 18.59 -6.86 -21.32
N TYR A 608 17.38 -6.91 -20.78
CA TYR A 608 16.16 -6.53 -21.53
C TYR A 608 15.82 -5.05 -21.40
N ALA A 609 16.18 -4.42 -20.30
CA ALA A 609 15.91 -3.00 -20.09
C ALA A 609 16.82 -2.11 -20.95
N TYR A 610 18.09 -2.47 -21.10
CA TYR A 610 19.08 -1.64 -21.79
C TYR A 610 19.54 -2.15 -23.15
N SER A 611 19.11 -3.34 -23.56
CA SER A 611 19.34 -3.89 -24.88
C SER A 611 18.01 -4.23 -25.56
N ASN A 612 17.91 -3.93 -26.85
CA ASN A 612 16.70 -4.27 -27.60
C ASN A 612 16.60 -5.78 -27.87
N GLN A 613 15.93 -6.50 -27.01
CA GLN A 613 15.71 -7.95 -27.07
C GLN A 613 14.27 -8.32 -27.51
N GLN A 614 13.57 -7.43 -28.18
CA GLN A 614 12.14 -7.62 -28.51
C GLN A 614 11.89 -8.89 -29.35
N ALA A 615 12.84 -9.28 -30.20
CA ALA A 615 12.71 -10.55 -30.97
C ALA A 615 12.55 -11.76 -30.06
N ASN A 616 13.28 -11.81 -28.92
CA ASN A 616 13.25 -12.93 -27.99
C ASN A 616 11.95 -13.03 -27.18
N ILE A 617 11.19 -11.93 -27.06
CA ILE A 617 9.96 -11.84 -26.27
C ILE A 617 8.70 -11.59 -27.13
N SER A 618 8.83 -11.49 -28.46
CA SER A 618 7.72 -11.17 -29.37
C SER A 618 6.54 -12.14 -29.23
N PHE A 619 6.80 -13.41 -28.90
CA PHE A 619 5.79 -14.44 -28.71
C PHE A 619 4.83 -14.12 -27.56
N LEU A 620 5.25 -13.32 -26.56
CA LEU A 620 4.40 -12.91 -25.46
C LEU A 620 3.17 -12.10 -25.91
N TYR A 621 3.28 -11.42 -27.05
CA TYR A 621 2.25 -10.49 -27.53
C TYR A 621 1.35 -11.07 -28.64
N GLN A 622 1.47 -12.37 -28.95
CA GLN A 622 0.73 -13.00 -30.04
C GLN A 622 -0.57 -13.69 -29.59
N GLY A 623 -0.89 -13.62 -28.31
CA GLY A 623 -2.01 -14.33 -27.72
C GLY A 623 -3.38 -13.71 -28.01
N LYS A 624 -4.41 -14.54 -27.85
CA LYS A 624 -5.82 -14.10 -27.92
C LYS A 624 -6.15 -13.22 -26.71
N THR A 625 -7.10 -12.31 -26.92
CA THR A 625 -7.62 -11.44 -25.84
C THR A 625 -8.72 -12.15 -25.05
N ILE A 626 -8.74 -11.95 -23.74
CA ILE A 626 -9.74 -12.47 -22.80
C ILE A 626 -10.14 -11.36 -21.82
N ASN A 627 -11.39 -11.34 -21.38
CA ASN A 627 -11.84 -10.39 -20.36
C ASN A 627 -11.44 -10.88 -18.95
N ALA A 628 -11.08 -9.97 -18.07
CA ALA A 628 -10.66 -10.32 -16.71
C ALA A 628 -11.75 -11.09 -15.93
N GLN A 629 -13.02 -10.73 -16.11
CA GLN A 629 -14.15 -11.39 -15.45
C GLN A 629 -14.45 -12.82 -15.94
N ASP A 630 -13.98 -13.18 -17.14
CA ASP A 630 -14.18 -14.51 -17.71
C ASP A 630 -13.12 -15.52 -17.23
N ILE A 631 -12.08 -15.04 -16.53
CA ILE A 631 -10.99 -15.87 -16.04
C ILE A 631 -11.43 -16.54 -14.74
N LYS A 632 -11.52 -17.87 -14.78
CA LYS A 632 -11.86 -18.72 -13.64
C LYS A 632 -10.84 -19.82 -13.48
N ILE A 633 -10.39 -20.05 -12.25
CA ILE A 633 -9.62 -21.22 -11.88
C ILE A 633 -10.53 -22.11 -11.04
N GLU A 634 -10.60 -23.39 -11.37
CA GLU A 634 -11.33 -24.36 -10.57
C GLU A 634 -10.66 -24.48 -9.19
N LYS A 635 -11.36 -24.03 -8.15
CA LYS A 635 -10.87 -24.00 -6.75
C LYS A 635 -10.83 -25.38 -6.07
N GLU A 636 -10.75 -26.47 -6.83
CA GLU A 636 -10.49 -27.77 -6.19
C GLU A 636 -9.08 -27.82 -5.65
N ASN A 637 -8.93 -28.42 -4.49
CA ASN A 637 -7.73 -28.46 -3.63
C ASN A 637 -6.57 -29.23 -4.33
N LYS A 638 -6.00 -28.64 -5.40
CA LYS A 638 -4.94 -29.23 -6.24
C LYS A 638 -3.52 -29.08 -5.67
N LEU A 639 -3.38 -28.43 -4.48
CA LEU A 639 -2.07 -28.28 -3.85
C LEU A 639 -1.43 -29.62 -3.46
N THR A 640 -2.23 -30.62 -3.18
CA THR A 640 -1.74 -31.99 -2.92
C THR A 640 -1.03 -32.63 -4.11
N GLU A 641 -1.34 -32.19 -5.35
CA GLU A 641 -0.68 -32.65 -6.56
C GLU A 641 0.75 -32.10 -6.71
N LEU A 642 1.08 -31.03 -5.98
CA LEU A 642 2.36 -30.32 -6.11
C LEU A 642 3.53 -30.98 -5.36
N ASN A 643 3.30 -32.07 -4.64
CA ASN A 643 4.33 -32.75 -3.86
C ASN A 643 5.16 -31.79 -2.99
N LEU A 644 4.47 -30.89 -2.29
CA LEU A 644 5.06 -29.81 -1.50
C LEU A 644 5.86 -30.34 -0.31
N SER A 645 6.97 -29.66 -0.05
CA SER A 645 7.77 -29.81 1.16
C SER A 645 8.22 -28.43 1.62
N PHE A 646 8.41 -28.25 2.91
CA PHE A 646 8.72 -26.99 3.54
C PHE A 646 9.86 -27.12 4.52
N MET A 647 10.64 -26.07 4.66
CA MET A 647 11.49 -25.84 5.82
C MET A 647 11.14 -24.49 6.44
N GLU A 648 11.20 -24.43 7.74
CA GLU A 648 11.14 -23.20 8.50
C GLU A 648 12.56 -22.86 8.99
N TYR A 649 13.02 -21.64 8.69
CA TYR A 649 14.30 -21.17 9.16
C TYR A 649 14.25 -20.89 10.67
N ARG A 650 15.39 -21.07 11.36
CA ARG A 650 15.48 -20.75 12.79
C ARG A 650 15.25 -19.25 13.01
N PRO A 651 14.14 -18.84 13.65
CA PRO A 651 13.85 -17.42 13.81
C PRO A 651 14.79 -16.74 14.80
N ILE A 652 15.08 -15.47 14.59
CA ILE A 652 15.74 -14.58 15.56
C ILE A 652 14.68 -13.81 16.33
N ILE A 653 13.60 -13.43 15.63
CA ILE A 653 12.45 -12.73 16.19
C ILE A 653 11.37 -13.74 16.51
N LYS A 654 10.84 -13.64 17.71
CA LYS A 654 9.70 -14.45 18.14
C LYS A 654 8.45 -14.02 17.35
N ASN A 655 7.63 -14.97 16.91
CA ASN A 655 6.40 -14.76 16.15
C ASN A 655 6.60 -14.23 14.69
N VAL A 656 7.79 -14.37 14.13
CA VAL A 656 8.00 -14.16 12.69
C VAL A 656 8.53 -15.44 12.09
N HIS A 657 7.78 -16.00 11.16
CA HIS A 657 8.09 -17.24 10.47
C HIS A 657 8.72 -16.93 9.11
N VAL A 658 9.87 -17.51 8.82
CA VAL A 658 10.48 -17.50 7.49
C VAL A 658 10.49 -18.93 6.98
N VAL A 659 9.79 -19.16 5.88
CA VAL A 659 9.57 -20.49 5.31
C VAL A 659 10.14 -20.55 3.91
N ARG A 660 10.67 -21.73 3.54
CA ARG A 660 10.99 -22.07 2.16
C ARG A 660 10.19 -23.27 1.72
N ALA A 661 9.50 -23.15 0.58
CA ALA A 661 8.76 -24.22 -0.06
C ALA A 661 9.58 -24.89 -1.19
N PHE A 662 9.33 -26.17 -1.42
CA PHE A 662 9.90 -26.97 -2.49
C PHE A 662 8.80 -27.77 -3.17
N SER A 663 8.91 -27.92 -4.51
CA SER A 663 8.01 -28.76 -5.29
C SER A 663 8.79 -29.45 -6.41
N SER A 664 8.59 -30.76 -6.56
CA SER A 664 9.14 -31.49 -7.70
C SER A 664 8.27 -31.42 -8.97
N GLU A 665 7.09 -30.81 -8.86
CA GLU A 665 6.12 -30.69 -9.98
C GLU A 665 6.18 -29.33 -10.67
N LEU A 666 6.72 -28.33 -9.97
CA LEU A 666 6.88 -26.95 -10.45
C LEU A 666 8.31 -26.74 -10.96
N ILE A 667 8.43 -26.02 -12.08
CA ILE A 667 9.75 -25.68 -12.65
C ILE A 667 10.31 -24.50 -11.85
N PRO A 668 11.43 -24.66 -11.16
CA PRO A 668 12.04 -23.56 -10.45
C PRO A 668 12.67 -22.56 -11.42
N ILE A 669 12.73 -21.28 -11.04
CA ILE A 669 13.52 -20.29 -11.77
C ILE A 669 14.99 -20.39 -11.37
N ASN A 670 15.88 -20.18 -12.31
CA ASN A 670 17.31 -20.07 -12.07
C ASN A 670 17.89 -18.91 -12.91
N PHE A 671 18.95 -18.30 -12.47
CA PHE A 671 19.51 -17.11 -13.10
C PHE A 671 20.89 -17.40 -13.69
N GLY A 672 21.15 -16.84 -14.87
CA GLY A 672 22.41 -16.96 -15.57
C GLY A 672 22.24 -17.47 -17.01
N TYR A 673 23.35 -17.45 -17.76
CA TYR A 673 23.41 -18.00 -19.09
C TYR A 673 23.33 -19.54 -19.04
N ASP A 674 22.46 -20.15 -19.83
CA ASP A 674 22.21 -21.60 -19.87
C ASP A 674 21.88 -22.21 -18.49
N SER A 675 21.02 -21.51 -17.72
CA SER A 675 20.67 -21.94 -16.36
C SER A 675 19.27 -22.59 -16.27
N ASP A 676 18.48 -22.58 -17.33
CA ASP A 676 17.10 -23.07 -17.33
C ASP A 676 17.00 -24.60 -17.26
N PHE A 677 15.97 -25.11 -16.58
CA PHE A 677 15.79 -26.55 -16.33
C PHE A 677 14.98 -27.26 -17.45
N TYR A 678 15.55 -27.36 -18.63
CA TYR A 678 14.93 -28.05 -19.78
C TYR A 678 14.63 -29.53 -19.53
N ASN A 679 15.40 -30.20 -18.66
CA ASN A 679 15.23 -31.60 -18.29
C ASN A 679 14.16 -31.83 -17.24
N HIS A 680 13.45 -30.80 -16.79
CA HIS A 680 12.40 -30.97 -15.78
C HIS A 680 11.30 -31.91 -16.27
N LYS A 681 10.92 -32.92 -15.46
CA LYS A 681 10.00 -34.02 -15.83
C LYS A 681 8.67 -33.53 -16.41
N SER A 682 8.17 -32.37 -16.01
CA SER A 682 6.88 -31.85 -16.48
C SER A 682 6.89 -31.24 -17.87
N ILE A 683 8.08 -30.98 -18.46
CA ILE A 683 8.22 -30.30 -19.77
C ILE A 683 9.17 -30.95 -20.73
N LYS A 684 10.11 -31.82 -20.32
CA LYS A 684 11.19 -32.33 -21.15
C LYS A 684 10.74 -32.89 -22.51
N GLU A 685 9.56 -33.53 -22.58
CA GLU A 685 9.00 -34.08 -23.82
C GLU A 685 8.34 -33.03 -24.73
N LYS A 686 8.13 -31.81 -24.21
CA LYS A 686 7.46 -30.68 -24.88
C LYS A 686 8.45 -29.65 -25.39
N VAL A 687 9.70 -29.69 -24.93
CA VAL A 687 10.76 -28.77 -25.34
C VAL A 687 11.14 -29.05 -26.79
N LYS A 688 10.88 -28.07 -27.66
CA LYS A 688 11.19 -28.17 -29.09
C LYS A 688 12.59 -27.70 -29.43
N GLU A 689 13.05 -26.72 -28.69
CA GLU A 689 14.32 -26.05 -28.93
C GLU A 689 14.93 -25.63 -27.58
N HIS A 690 16.22 -25.91 -27.41
CA HIS A 690 16.98 -25.46 -26.26
C HIS A 690 17.62 -24.11 -26.59
N THR A 691 17.39 -23.12 -25.76
CA THR A 691 18.08 -21.83 -25.84
C THR A 691 18.93 -21.59 -24.60
N GLU A 692 20.19 -21.28 -24.81
CA GLU A 692 21.10 -20.88 -23.72
C GLU A 692 20.88 -19.41 -23.29
N PHE A 693 20.05 -18.66 -24.05
CA PHE A 693 19.80 -17.23 -23.82
C PHE A 693 19.03 -17.00 -22.53
N PRO A 694 19.45 -16.03 -21.69
CA PRO A 694 18.78 -15.74 -20.43
C PRO A 694 17.32 -15.33 -20.60
N HIS A 695 16.45 -15.77 -19.71
CA HIS A 695 15.02 -15.38 -19.71
C HIS A 695 14.81 -13.91 -19.36
N PHE A 696 13.62 -13.38 -19.63
CA PHE A 696 13.30 -11.95 -19.54
C PHE A 696 12.92 -11.47 -18.13
N PHE A 697 12.83 -12.33 -17.14
CA PHE A 697 12.37 -12.00 -15.80
C PHE A 697 13.55 -11.85 -14.84
N ALA A 698 13.49 -10.85 -13.91
CA ALA A 698 14.53 -10.50 -12.94
C ALA A 698 14.18 -10.90 -11.50
#